data_5534f374c32948c1725dbe735f40d34d
#
_entry.id   5534f374c32948c1725dbe735f40d34d
#
_cell.length_a   1.000
_cell.length_b   1.000
_cell.length_c   1.000
_cell.angle_alpha   90.00
_cell.angle_beta   90.00
_cell.angle_gamma   90.00
#
_symmetry.space_group_name_H-M   'P 1'
#
loop_
_entity.id
_entity.type
_entity.pdbx_description
1 polymer ?
#
loop_
_entity_poly.entity_id
_entity_poly.type
_entity_poly.pdbx_seq_one_letter_code
_entity_poly.pdbx_strand_id
1 'polypeptide(L)'
;MSEAILNATPNNIGRRSFLKMAALTGASGAAGFAASNVTREATAQEMANPFPDSKIVKTVCSVCSVGCGVLAEVENGVWVRQEVAQDHPVSAGGHCCKGADVIDMVRSHCRVKYPMKKVGGKWQRISMTQALDEIGAKLKAYREKNPEQVMFLGSAKDCNEQSYYISKFVAMFGTNNLDHQARLXHSSTVAGVANTWGYGAMTNHLGDIQNAKSIFIIGSNPAVNHPVGFRHFLKAKEKGAKLIVIDPRYTRTAAKADYFAQIRPGTDIPFIYGMMNLIFENGWEDKKFIDDRVYGMDLIREEAAKWTPEVVEDVTGVPAATLKEITEIYAKNRPGSVVWAMGLTQHTIGSSNTRIAPILQLVLGNMGVSGGGCNILRGHDNVQGATDMANLPDNLPGYYPKNEGSWKYFAKMWKVDFEWLQKNFIKPEWMFKPGFSLARWWAGTLNGKDGNDAIDNAGDSLKALVVIGNGITSTAQQAKVQEGLDALELLVCVDPFVNDAAVITNKKDNVYVIPASTQYETSGTVVATNRSGQWRSQVCKPLYESIPDHELLFELAKRIGFYDELTRTIRDADGKIEWPEAATHEIANIIKTIGMTGWTPERLKRHQENWDKFDEVTSLGKPGTPVEGEYYGLPWPCWTENHPGSPILYDTHKSVREGGMGFRNRFGLEHNGVSQLAAEGSAPVGSSINGGYPEIKKDNIEKILGITLTDDEKARIGASWSTDDSNIIATKCLEKNIAPYGNARARTIVWTFADQIPQHREPIHSPRPDLAKKYPSFKDKAKQYRVDTKFESLQQSKDFSKEFPINLITARLVNFSGAGMETRASKYLSRITPEMFADIHPELAAKHGIKNWDFVWVHSPEGTKIKVRARIVPSVKPDMIFLPFHWAGYMQGVDMTGNFPEGTLPFAVGESANTVTNYGYDINTQIPETKGGLCRIERA
;
A
#
# COMPACT_ATOMS: atom_id res chain seq x y z
N MET A 1 -36.86 -35.23 18.23
CA MET A 1 -35.57 -34.56 18.12
C MET A 1 -34.61 -35.25 17.18
N SER A 2 -34.42 -36.54 17.28
CA SER A 2 -33.57 -37.31 16.34
C SER A 2 -34.07 -37.27 14.89
N GLU A 3 -35.38 -37.34 14.70
CA GLU A 3 -36.00 -37.30 13.37
C GLU A 3 -35.87 -35.88 12.74
N ALA A 4 -35.94 -34.87 13.57
CA ALA A 4 -35.80 -33.48 13.08
C ALA A 4 -34.38 -33.22 12.57
N ILE A 5 -33.39 -33.80 13.22
CA ILE A 5 -31.98 -33.64 12.79
C ILE A 5 -31.73 -34.42 11.52
N LEU A 6 -32.30 -35.65 11.41
CA LEU A 6 -32.11 -36.49 10.23
C LEU A 6 -32.82 -35.98 8.97
N ASN A 7 -33.89 -35.22 9.18
CA ASN A 7 -34.66 -34.67 8.07
C ASN A 7 -34.28 -33.20 7.72
N ALA A 8 -33.36 -32.61 8.49
CA ALA A 8 -32.92 -31.26 8.16
C ALA A 8 -31.97 -31.30 6.97
N THR A 9 -32.36 -30.62 5.92
CA THR A 9 -31.48 -30.47 4.75
C THR A 9 -30.48 -29.35 5.05
N PRO A 10 -29.27 -29.44 4.52
CA PRO A 10 -28.27 -28.40 4.74
C PRO A 10 -28.74 -27.00 4.37
N ASN A 11 -29.71 -26.93 3.48
CA ASN A 11 -30.15 -25.66 2.91
C ASN A 11 -31.06 -24.84 3.84
N ASN A 12 -31.56 -25.45 4.92
CA ASN A 12 -32.57 -24.81 5.78
C ASN A 12 -32.08 -24.46 7.19
N ILE A 13 -30.80 -24.73 7.47
CA ILE A 13 -30.28 -24.52 8.84
C ILE A 13 -29.03 -23.66 8.79
N GLY A 14 -29.09 -22.50 9.34
CA GLY A 14 -27.90 -21.67 9.52
C GLY A 14 -26.92 -22.31 10.50
N ARG A 15 -25.65 -22.02 10.35
CA ARG A 15 -24.57 -22.57 11.17
C ARG A 15 -24.85 -22.43 12.68
N ARG A 16 -25.32 -21.26 13.08
CA ARG A 16 -25.61 -20.97 14.50
C ARG A 16 -26.77 -21.80 15.02
N SER A 17 -27.81 -21.94 14.22
CA SER A 17 -28.99 -22.76 14.57
C SER A 17 -28.61 -24.23 14.66
N PHE A 18 -27.77 -24.71 13.73
CA PHE A 18 -27.33 -26.10 13.76
C PHE A 18 -26.48 -26.37 15.01
N LEU A 19 -25.56 -25.49 15.35
CA LEU A 19 -24.72 -25.64 16.53
C LEU A 19 -25.54 -25.61 17.83
N LYS A 20 -26.58 -24.79 17.90
CA LYS A 20 -27.49 -24.74 19.02
C LYS A 20 -28.27 -26.06 19.18
N MET A 21 -28.73 -26.59 18.07
CA MET A 21 -29.41 -27.89 18.07
C MET A 21 -28.48 -29.02 18.51
N ALA A 22 -27.25 -29.00 17.99
CA ALA A 22 -26.24 -30.00 18.36
C ALA A 22 -25.89 -29.95 19.85
N ALA A 23 -25.78 -28.75 20.40
CA ALA A 23 -25.51 -28.56 21.84
C ALA A 23 -26.68 -29.09 22.70
N LEU A 24 -27.91 -28.88 22.24
CA LEU A 24 -29.11 -29.30 22.98
C LEU A 24 -29.29 -30.81 23.01
N THR A 25 -28.81 -31.50 21.95
CA THR A 25 -28.95 -32.97 21.85
C THR A 25 -27.84 -33.77 22.55
N GLY A 26 -26.75 -33.10 22.92
CA GLY A 26 -25.64 -33.77 23.60
C GLY A 26 -24.87 -34.73 22.71
N ALA A 27 -25.10 -34.71 21.40
CA ALA A 27 -24.49 -35.63 20.45
C ALA A 27 -23.22 -35.04 19.84
N SER A 28 -22.21 -34.81 20.65
CA SER A 28 -21.03 -34.06 20.29
C SER A 28 -20.24 -34.67 19.10
N GLY A 29 -20.09 -35.98 19.07
CA GLY A 29 -19.31 -36.65 18.01
C GLY A 29 -19.98 -36.59 16.63
N ALA A 30 -21.20 -37.12 16.59
CA ALA A 30 -21.98 -37.17 15.35
C ALA A 30 -22.38 -35.78 14.87
N ALA A 31 -22.73 -34.90 15.80
CA ALA A 31 -23.09 -33.54 15.46
C ALA A 31 -21.90 -32.72 14.93
N GLY A 32 -20.70 -32.96 15.45
CA GLY A 32 -19.46 -32.32 14.98
C GLY A 32 -19.16 -32.70 13.53
N PHE A 33 -19.31 -33.98 13.20
CA PHE A 33 -19.06 -34.45 11.83
C PHE A 33 -20.10 -33.88 10.87
N ALA A 34 -21.35 -33.90 11.26
CA ALA A 34 -22.44 -33.34 10.44
C ALA A 34 -22.25 -31.83 10.24
N ALA A 35 -21.82 -31.10 11.30
CA ALA A 35 -21.59 -29.67 11.22
C ALA A 35 -20.45 -29.32 10.25
N SER A 36 -19.37 -30.12 10.26
CA SER A 36 -18.24 -29.88 9.37
C SER A 36 -18.62 -30.03 7.89
N ASN A 37 -19.47 -31.02 7.60
CA ASN A 37 -19.93 -31.22 6.22
C ASN A 37 -20.88 -30.14 5.77
N VAL A 38 -21.81 -29.74 6.64
CA VAL A 38 -22.73 -28.64 6.33
C VAL A 38 -21.97 -27.35 6.06
N THR A 39 -20.97 -27.05 6.89
CA THR A 39 -20.21 -25.81 6.72
C THR A 39 -19.31 -25.79 5.51
N ARG A 40 -18.93 -26.96 5.01
CA ARG A 40 -18.12 -27.07 3.80
C ARG A 40 -18.89 -26.71 2.54
N GLU A 41 -20.15 -27.06 2.51
CA GLU A 41 -20.99 -26.87 1.34
C GLU A 41 -21.83 -25.60 1.34
N ALA A 42 -21.91 -24.95 2.49
CA ALA A 42 -22.75 -23.74 2.62
C ALA A 42 -22.18 -22.58 1.82
N THR A 43 -23.00 -22.03 0.95
CA THR A 43 -22.72 -20.76 0.28
C THR A 43 -23.22 -19.60 1.14
N ALA A 44 -22.88 -18.36 0.75
CA ALA A 44 -23.41 -17.20 1.42
C ALA A 44 -24.95 -17.19 1.49
N GLN A 45 -25.56 -17.73 0.46
CA GLN A 45 -27.02 -17.80 0.37
C GLN A 45 -27.58 -18.87 1.29
N GLU A 46 -26.86 -19.97 1.44
CA GLU A 46 -27.25 -21.09 2.30
C GLU A 46 -26.97 -20.85 3.77
N MET A 47 -26.02 -20.02 4.06
CA MET A 47 -25.75 -19.56 5.43
C MET A 47 -26.78 -18.53 5.87
N ALA A 48 -27.83 -18.47 5.13
CA ALA A 48 -28.83 -17.47 5.27
C ALA A 48 -29.40 -17.39 6.64
N ASN A 49 -29.82 -16.57 6.85
CA ASN A 49 -30.74 -15.82 7.55
C ASN A 49 -31.60 -16.67 8.49
N PRO A 50 -31.13 -16.90 9.73
CA PRO A 50 -32.00 -17.57 10.70
C PRO A 50 -33.13 -16.67 11.20
N PHE A 51 -33.19 -15.42 10.76
CA PHE A 51 -34.20 -14.44 11.15
C PHE A 51 -34.92 -13.91 9.93
N PRO A 52 -36.24 -13.99 9.87
CA PRO A 52 -36.97 -13.59 8.65
C PRO A 52 -36.75 -12.17 8.17
N ASP A 53 -36.46 -11.26 9.11
CA ASP A 53 -36.31 -9.85 8.80
C ASP A 53 -34.86 -9.42 8.60
N SER A 54 -33.90 -10.36 8.54
CA SER A 54 -32.50 -10.03 8.33
C SER A 54 -32.05 -10.32 6.92
N LYS A 55 -30.95 -9.68 6.51
CA LYS A 55 -30.35 -9.88 5.18
C LYS A 55 -28.85 -10.06 5.35
N ILE A 56 -28.27 -10.78 4.39
CA ILE A 56 -26.81 -10.94 4.31
C ILE A 56 -26.26 -10.00 3.25
N VAL A 57 -25.32 -9.17 3.64
CA VAL A 57 -24.60 -8.27 2.72
C VAL A 57 -23.19 -8.81 2.51
N LYS A 58 -22.84 -9.07 1.26
CA LYS A 58 -21.45 -9.44 0.90
C LYS A 58 -20.62 -8.15 0.86
N THR A 59 -19.49 -8.16 1.54
CA THR A 59 -18.59 -7.02 1.52
C THR A 59 -17.14 -7.48 1.70
N VAL A 60 -16.21 -6.55 1.82
CA VAL A 60 -14.76 -6.84 1.84
C VAL A 60 -14.14 -6.25 3.10
N CYS A 61 -13.28 -7.02 3.73
CA CYS A 61 -12.54 -6.62 4.94
C CYS A 61 -11.73 -5.35 4.69
N SER A 62 -11.79 -4.41 5.61
CA SER A 62 -11.13 -3.10 5.52
C SER A 62 -9.74 -3.06 6.18
N VAL A 63 -9.15 -4.21 6.53
CA VAL A 63 -7.93 -4.18 7.34
C VAL A 63 -6.66 -4.24 6.50
N CYS A 64 -6.54 -5.22 5.61
CA CYS A 64 -5.32 -5.36 4.81
C CYS A 64 -5.63 -5.75 3.37
N SER A 65 -4.62 -5.67 2.53
CA SER A 65 -4.74 -5.80 1.09
C SER A 65 -4.95 -7.23 0.56
N VAL A 66 -5.15 -8.21 1.44
CA VAL A 66 -5.61 -9.54 1.01
C VAL A 66 -7.03 -9.44 0.45
N GLY A 67 -7.86 -8.55 1.02
CA GLY A 67 -9.21 -8.33 0.52
C GLY A 67 -10.15 -9.50 0.83
N CYS A 68 -10.15 -9.98 2.06
CA CYS A 68 -11.00 -11.12 2.47
C CYS A 68 -12.48 -10.79 2.37
N GLY A 69 -13.29 -11.75 1.93
CA GLY A 69 -14.74 -11.62 1.89
C GLY A 69 -15.35 -11.66 3.29
N VAL A 70 -16.37 -10.82 3.49
CA VAL A 70 -17.12 -10.71 4.76
C VAL A 70 -18.59 -10.86 4.43
N LEU A 71 -19.29 -11.69 5.20
CA LEU A 71 -20.75 -11.79 5.17
C LEU A 71 -21.29 -11.04 6.38
N ALA A 72 -21.94 -9.91 6.14
CA ALA A 72 -22.52 -9.07 7.20
C ALA A 72 -24.01 -9.34 7.32
N GLU A 73 -24.46 -9.77 8.47
CA GLU A 73 -25.88 -9.98 8.75
C GLU A 73 -26.45 -8.69 9.34
N VAL A 74 -27.45 -8.15 8.65
CA VAL A 74 -28.06 -6.87 9.00
C VAL A 74 -29.53 -7.11 9.33
N GLU A 75 -29.96 -6.70 10.51
CA GLU A 75 -31.34 -6.83 10.97
C GLU A 75 -31.87 -5.44 11.32
N ASN A 76 -32.92 -5.04 10.63
CA ASN A 76 -33.54 -3.71 10.82
C ASN A 76 -32.51 -2.55 10.67
N GLY A 77 -31.59 -2.70 9.71
CA GLY A 77 -30.57 -1.69 9.42
C GLY A 77 -29.35 -1.73 10.36
N VAL A 78 -29.35 -2.64 11.34
CA VAL A 78 -28.25 -2.78 12.30
C VAL A 78 -27.39 -3.99 11.91
N TRP A 79 -26.09 -3.80 11.84
CA TRP A 79 -25.15 -4.89 11.59
C TRP A 79 -25.03 -5.72 12.89
N VAL A 80 -25.68 -6.91 12.90
CA VAL A 80 -25.83 -7.70 14.13
C VAL A 80 -24.81 -8.84 14.22
N ARG A 81 -24.32 -9.35 13.10
CA ARG A 81 -23.41 -10.50 13.09
C ARG A 81 -22.54 -10.50 11.84
N GLN A 82 -21.39 -11.13 11.93
CA GLN A 82 -20.43 -11.26 10.87
C GLN A 82 -20.01 -12.72 10.72
N GLU A 83 -19.86 -13.17 9.47
CA GLU A 83 -19.40 -14.52 9.17
C GLU A 83 -18.32 -14.45 8.07
N VAL A 84 -17.50 -15.51 8.00
CA VAL A 84 -16.51 -15.66 6.95
C VAL A 84 -17.22 -16.03 5.64
N ALA A 85 -16.70 -15.54 4.54
CA ALA A 85 -17.20 -15.90 3.21
C ALA A 85 -16.50 -17.19 2.75
N GLN A 86 -17.17 -18.32 2.87
CA GLN A 86 -16.62 -19.62 2.52
C GLN A 86 -16.30 -19.70 1.02
N ASP A 87 -17.11 -19.02 0.23
CA ASP A 87 -17.07 -19.04 -1.22
C ASP A 87 -16.14 -17.99 -1.83
N HIS A 88 -15.55 -17.13 -1.01
CA HIS A 88 -14.70 -16.05 -1.53
C HIS A 88 -13.40 -16.63 -2.13
N PRO A 89 -13.05 -16.29 -3.39
CA PRO A 89 -11.96 -16.98 -4.10
C PRO A 89 -10.56 -16.76 -3.52
N VAL A 90 -10.36 -15.68 -2.76
CA VAL A 90 -9.04 -15.39 -2.17
C VAL A 90 -8.96 -15.88 -0.72
N SER A 91 -9.96 -15.55 0.09
CA SER A 91 -9.93 -15.89 1.52
C SER A 91 -10.48 -17.25 1.87
N ALA A 92 -11.34 -17.83 1.00
CA ALA A 92 -11.85 -19.22 1.11
C ALA A 92 -12.20 -19.58 2.57
N GLY A 93 -13.06 -18.78 3.19
CA GLY A 93 -13.52 -19.02 4.55
C GLY A 93 -12.54 -18.62 5.65
N GLY A 94 -11.48 -17.88 5.30
CA GLY A 94 -10.50 -17.42 6.29
C GLY A 94 -10.78 -16.03 6.81
N HIS A 95 -10.65 -15.83 8.13
CA HIS A 95 -10.51 -14.52 8.76
C HIS A 95 -9.33 -14.58 9.72
N CYS A 96 -8.61 -13.49 9.83
CA CYS A 96 -7.66 -13.31 10.94
C CYS A 96 -8.37 -12.60 12.08
N CYS A 97 -7.71 -12.45 13.23
CA CYS A 97 -8.33 -11.78 14.39
C CYS A 97 -8.84 -10.37 14.06
N LYS A 98 -8.13 -9.62 13.20
CA LYS A 98 -8.56 -8.26 12.81
C LYS A 98 -9.80 -8.30 11.92
N GLY A 99 -9.79 -9.19 10.91
CA GLY A 99 -10.93 -9.32 9.99
C GLY A 99 -12.19 -9.81 10.71
N ALA A 100 -12.01 -10.66 11.72
CA ALA A 100 -13.14 -11.15 12.53
C ALA A 100 -13.74 -10.06 13.43
N ASP A 101 -13.01 -8.95 13.63
CA ASP A 101 -13.36 -7.90 14.57
C ASP A 101 -13.86 -6.61 13.90
N VAL A 102 -14.00 -6.58 12.58
CA VAL A 102 -14.36 -5.31 11.92
C VAL A 102 -15.73 -4.78 12.34
N ILE A 103 -16.68 -5.66 12.65
CA ILE A 103 -17.98 -5.25 13.16
C ILE A 103 -17.84 -4.47 14.47
N ASP A 104 -16.95 -4.93 15.37
CA ASP A 104 -16.78 -4.28 16.67
C ASP A 104 -15.99 -2.97 16.56
N MET A 105 -15.12 -2.85 15.55
CA MET A 105 -14.46 -1.58 15.26
C MET A 105 -15.49 -0.54 14.79
N VAL A 106 -16.42 -0.94 13.90
CA VAL A 106 -17.44 -0.01 13.37
C VAL A 106 -18.32 0.56 14.48
N ARG A 107 -18.70 -0.27 15.44
CA ARG A 107 -19.61 0.16 16.52
C ARG A 107 -18.90 0.43 17.85
N SER A 108 -17.57 0.66 17.79
CA SER A 108 -16.78 0.96 19.00
C SER A 108 -17.28 2.21 19.73
N HIS A 109 -17.27 2.16 21.06
CA HIS A 109 -17.60 3.33 21.90
C HIS A 109 -16.66 4.50 21.64
N CYS A 110 -15.43 4.21 21.16
CA CYS A 110 -14.40 5.23 20.97
C CYS A 110 -14.63 6.07 19.71
N ARG A 111 -15.69 5.77 18.91
CA ARG A 111 -16.00 6.52 17.71
C ARG A 111 -16.19 8.01 18.03
N VAL A 112 -15.69 8.87 17.13
CA VAL A 112 -16.07 10.28 17.12
C VAL A 112 -17.54 10.33 16.72
N LYS A 113 -18.39 10.91 17.57
CA LYS A 113 -19.85 10.87 17.36
C LYS A 113 -20.42 12.16 16.79
N TYR A 114 -19.72 13.27 16.97
CA TYR A 114 -20.15 14.59 16.51
C TYR A 114 -18.93 15.48 16.29
N PRO A 115 -19.08 16.53 15.49
CA PRO A 115 -17.95 17.44 15.27
C PRO A 115 -17.57 18.20 16.55
N MET A 116 -16.27 18.45 16.68
CA MET A 116 -15.71 19.17 17.83
C MET A 116 -14.61 20.10 17.37
N LYS A 117 -14.39 21.18 18.11
CA LYS A 117 -13.24 22.05 17.93
C LYS A 117 -12.60 22.39 19.27
N LYS A 118 -11.30 22.69 19.27
CA LYS A 118 -10.61 23.20 20.47
C LYS A 118 -10.77 24.69 20.58
N VAL A 119 -11.12 25.14 21.77
CA VAL A 119 -11.16 26.57 22.13
C VAL A 119 -10.48 26.70 23.49
N GLY A 120 -9.35 27.44 23.55
CA GLY A 120 -8.57 27.57 24.77
C GLY A 120 -8.10 26.25 25.33
N GLY A 121 -7.83 25.28 24.47
CA GLY A 121 -7.35 23.96 24.88
C GLY A 121 -8.43 22.97 25.29
N LYS A 122 -9.70 23.36 25.23
CA LYS A 122 -10.83 22.47 25.62
C LYS A 122 -11.66 22.12 24.38
N TRP A 123 -12.11 20.90 24.32
CA TRP A 123 -12.99 20.41 23.26
C TRP A 123 -14.41 20.95 23.46
N GLN A 124 -14.98 21.51 22.40
CA GLN A 124 -16.36 21.97 22.34
C GLN A 124 -17.06 21.26 21.20
N ARG A 125 -18.22 20.68 21.49
CA ARG A 125 -19.09 20.13 20.47
C ARG A 125 -19.69 21.27 19.63
N ILE A 126 -19.73 21.07 18.32
CA ILE A 126 -20.35 22.00 17.37
C ILE A 126 -21.22 21.20 16.40
N SER A 127 -22.11 21.87 15.68
CA SER A 127 -22.91 21.19 14.65
C SER A 127 -22.05 20.92 13.41
N MET A 128 -22.43 19.96 12.60
CA MET A 128 -21.75 19.68 11.33
C MET A 128 -21.80 20.93 10.43
N THR A 129 -22.96 21.61 10.39
CA THR A 129 -23.10 22.85 9.60
C THR A 129 -22.07 23.90 10.05
N GLN A 130 -21.96 24.13 11.36
CA GLN A 130 -20.98 25.09 11.89
C GLN A 130 -19.56 24.66 11.52
N ALA A 131 -19.21 23.37 11.68
CA ALA A 131 -17.88 22.86 11.34
C ALA A 131 -17.56 23.11 9.88
N LEU A 132 -18.49 22.74 8.98
CA LEU A 132 -18.30 22.90 7.53
C LEU A 132 -18.21 24.39 7.15
N ASP A 133 -19.01 25.25 7.76
CA ASP A 133 -18.98 26.68 7.46
C ASP A 133 -17.64 27.29 7.89
N GLU A 134 -17.18 26.98 9.09
CA GLU A 134 -15.91 27.52 9.60
C GLU A 134 -14.71 26.99 8.80
N ILE A 135 -14.64 25.67 8.58
CA ILE A 135 -13.56 25.05 7.83
C ILE A 135 -13.58 25.54 6.38
N GLY A 136 -14.76 25.54 5.76
CA GLY A 136 -14.92 26.01 4.38
C GLY A 136 -14.46 27.44 4.19
N ALA A 137 -14.83 28.34 5.11
CA ALA A 137 -14.42 29.75 5.05
C ALA A 137 -12.90 29.91 5.16
N LYS A 138 -12.27 29.13 6.08
CA LYS A 138 -10.81 29.18 6.26
C LYS A 138 -10.08 28.63 5.03
N LEU A 139 -10.55 27.51 4.49
CA LEU A 139 -9.95 26.90 3.29
C LEU A 139 -10.13 27.82 2.07
N LYS A 140 -11.29 28.46 1.95
CA LYS A 140 -11.53 29.45 0.88
C LYS A 140 -10.53 30.60 0.95
N ALA A 141 -10.30 31.11 2.16
CA ALA A 141 -9.34 32.23 2.36
C ALA A 141 -7.92 31.81 1.95
N TYR A 142 -7.48 30.59 2.31
CA TYR A 142 -6.17 30.11 1.87
C TYR A 142 -6.13 29.94 0.35
N ARG A 143 -7.18 29.37 -0.23
CA ARG A 143 -7.23 29.13 -1.68
C ARG A 143 -7.11 30.45 -2.46
N GLU A 144 -7.81 31.48 -2.01
CA GLU A 144 -7.79 32.79 -2.66
C GLU A 144 -6.45 33.52 -2.48
N LYS A 145 -5.79 33.32 -1.35
CA LYS A 145 -4.51 33.97 -1.06
C LYS A 145 -3.33 33.18 -1.61
N ASN A 146 -3.20 31.92 -1.22
CA ASN A 146 -2.11 31.04 -1.61
C ASN A 146 -2.46 29.58 -1.26
N PRO A 147 -3.00 28.81 -2.22
CA PRO A 147 -3.39 27.42 -1.93
C PRO A 147 -2.22 26.53 -1.53
N GLU A 148 -0.98 26.94 -1.83
CA GLU A 148 0.22 26.17 -1.42
C GLU A 148 0.41 26.15 0.10
N GLN A 149 -0.31 26.98 0.84
CA GLN A 149 -0.26 27.00 2.31
C GLN A 149 -1.04 25.84 2.93
N VAL A 150 -1.80 25.08 2.14
CA VAL A 150 -2.63 23.98 2.63
C VAL A 150 -2.08 22.66 2.12
N MET A 151 -2.00 21.66 3.01
CA MET A 151 -1.72 20.28 2.62
C MET A 151 -2.88 19.39 3.03
N PHE A 152 -3.16 18.43 2.17
CA PHE A 152 -4.19 17.41 2.39
C PHE A 152 -3.51 16.04 2.52
N LEU A 153 -3.95 15.25 3.48
CA LEU A 153 -3.50 13.88 3.64
C LEU A 153 -4.70 12.96 3.43
N GLY A 154 -4.63 12.15 2.38
CA GLY A 154 -5.67 11.18 2.07
C GLY A 154 -5.39 9.84 2.74
N SER A 155 -6.25 8.88 2.47
CA SER A 155 -6.25 7.61 3.20
C SER A 155 -6.10 6.39 2.30
N ALA A 156 -5.27 5.46 2.75
CA ALA A 156 -5.21 4.11 2.19
C ALA A 156 -6.42 3.25 2.60
N LYS A 157 -7.34 3.82 3.39
CA LYS A 157 -8.56 3.16 3.89
C LYS A 157 -9.81 3.57 3.12
N ASP A 158 -9.74 4.64 2.35
CA ASP A 158 -10.85 5.10 1.52
C ASP A 158 -11.03 4.16 0.32
N CYS A 159 -12.24 4.09 -0.20
CA CYS A 159 -12.45 3.40 -1.47
C CYS A 159 -11.84 4.21 -2.63
N ASN A 160 -11.75 3.60 -3.79
CA ASN A 160 -11.16 4.24 -4.98
C ASN A 160 -11.87 5.54 -5.30
N GLU A 161 -13.19 5.52 -5.24
CA GLU A 161 -14.02 6.68 -5.60
C GLU A 161 -13.76 7.85 -4.66
N GLN A 162 -13.66 7.59 -3.37
CA GLN A 162 -13.32 8.63 -2.38
C GLN A 162 -11.90 9.15 -2.62
N SER A 163 -10.94 8.25 -2.81
CA SER A 163 -9.54 8.63 -3.08
C SER A 163 -9.44 9.48 -4.36
N TYR A 164 -10.17 9.09 -5.41
CA TYR A 164 -10.22 9.83 -6.67
C TYR A 164 -10.78 11.24 -6.45
N TYR A 165 -11.87 11.36 -5.68
CA TYR A 165 -12.48 12.66 -5.44
C TYR A 165 -11.64 13.53 -4.51
N ILE A 166 -10.82 12.94 -3.61
CA ILE A 166 -9.82 13.71 -2.86
C ILE A 166 -8.80 14.32 -3.85
N SER A 167 -8.28 13.49 -4.78
CA SER A 167 -7.30 13.98 -5.78
C SER A 167 -7.89 15.08 -6.66
N LYS A 168 -9.11 14.88 -7.13
CA LYS A 168 -9.82 15.86 -7.98
C LYS A 168 -10.08 17.15 -7.21
N PHE A 169 -10.54 17.06 -5.95
CA PHE A 169 -10.78 18.20 -5.07
C PHE A 169 -9.51 19.03 -4.88
N VAL A 170 -8.39 18.36 -4.56
CA VAL A 170 -7.12 19.05 -4.30
C VAL A 170 -6.58 19.72 -5.57
N ALA A 171 -6.74 19.06 -6.73
CA ALA A 171 -6.37 19.63 -8.03
C ALA A 171 -7.18 20.91 -8.29
N MET A 172 -8.49 20.88 -8.03
CA MET A 172 -9.35 22.05 -8.22
C MET A 172 -9.16 23.11 -7.14
N PHE A 173 -8.71 22.71 -5.95
CA PHE A 173 -8.31 23.65 -4.90
C PHE A 173 -7.11 24.49 -5.33
N GLY A 174 -6.20 23.92 -6.12
CA GLY A 174 -5.08 24.65 -6.70
C GLY A 174 -3.73 24.34 -6.07
N THR A 175 -3.54 23.14 -5.56
CA THR A 175 -2.25 22.71 -5.01
C THR A 175 -1.97 21.24 -5.36
N ASN A 176 -0.70 20.86 -5.32
CA ASN A 176 -0.26 19.48 -5.42
C ASN A 176 0.16 18.92 -4.05
N ASN A 177 -0.14 19.62 -2.98
CA ASN A 177 0.18 19.21 -1.60
C ASN A 177 -0.83 18.16 -1.13
N LEU A 178 -0.70 16.95 -1.67
CA LEU A 178 -1.55 15.79 -1.35
C LEU A 178 -0.65 14.56 -1.28
N ASP A 179 -0.78 13.79 -0.22
CA ASP A 179 -0.07 12.48 -0.15
C ASP A 179 -0.87 11.56 0.78
N HIS A 180 -0.44 10.31 0.89
CA HIS A 180 -1.11 9.34 1.78
C HIS A 180 -0.12 8.27 2.25
N GLN A 181 -0.62 7.27 2.99
CA GLN A 181 0.21 6.26 3.66
C GLN A 181 1.15 5.50 2.70
N ALA A 182 0.86 5.43 1.41
CA ALA A 182 1.74 4.76 0.45
C ALA A 182 3.14 5.37 0.43
N ARG A 183 3.26 6.66 0.73
CA ARG A 183 4.58 7.31 0.84
C ARG A 183 5.46 6.59 1.86
N LEU A 184 4.84 6.14 2.93
CA LEU A 184 5.52 5.42 4.00
C LEU A 184 5.53 3.90 3.78
N UNK A 185 4.77 3.56 2.86
CA UNK A 185 4.64 2.26 2.64
C UNK A 185 5.48 1.79 1.60
N HIS A 186 4.96 1.81 0.44
CA HIS A 186 5.64 1.19 -0.70
C HIS A 186 6.13 2.20 -1.76
N SER A 187 6.36 3.46 -1.42
CA SER A 187 6.80 4.44 -2.44
C SER A 187 8.07 4.00 -3.15
N SER A 188 9.07 3.51 -2.42
CA SER A 188 10.30 3.04 -3.06
C SER A 188 10.08 1.74 -3.85
N THR A 189 9.14 0.89 -3.44
CA THR A 189 8.77 -0.30 -4.23
C THR A 189 8.18 0.13 -5.58
N VAL A 190 7.23 1.07 -5.56
CA VAL A 190 6.63 1.55 -6.81
C VAL A 190 7.72 2.12 -7.73
N ALA A 191 8.58 2.99 -7.19
CA ALA A 191 9.67 3.57 -7.97
C ALA A 191 10.62 2.49 -8.51
N GLY A 192 10.98 1.53 -7.67
CA GLY A 192 11.90 0.45 -8.05
C GLY A 192 11.37 -0.42 -9.17
N VAL A 193 10.19 -1.01 -8.97
CA VAL A 193 9.68 -1.99 -9.95
C VAL A 193 9.13 -1.30 -11.21
N ALA A 194 8.51 -0.12 -11.09
CA ALA A 194 8.03 0.59 -12.27
C ALA A 194 9.19 0.99 -13.19
N ASN A 195 10.33 1.37 -12.60
CA ASN A 195 11.52 1.70 -13.39
C ASN A 195 12.24 0.47 -13.95
N THR A 196 11.96 -0.72 -13.40
CA THR A 196 12.52 -1.97 -13.91
C THR A 196 11.74 -2.47 -15.13
N TRP A 197 10.40 -2.43 -15.08
CA TRP A 197 9.60 -3.04 -16.15
C TRP A 197 8.25 -2.39 -16.46
N GLY A 198 7.91 -1.29 -15.79
CA GLY A 198 6.80 -0.44 -16.19
C GLY A 198 5.63 -0.31 -15.22
N TYR A 199 5.24 -1.35 -14.50
CA TYR A 199 4.14 -1.26 -13.52
C TYR A 199 4.68 -1.36 -12.10
N GLY A 200 4.22 -0.48 -11.22
CA GLY A 200 4.64 -0.43 -9.83
C GLY A 200 3.74 -1.24 -8.91
N ALA A 201 3.55 -2.53 -9.21
CA ALA A 201 2.58 -3.37 -8.50
C ALA A 201 3.01 -4.84 -8.46
N MET A 202 2.35 -5.61 -7.60
CA MET A 202 2.52 -7.06 -7.50
C MET A 202 2.23 -7.68 -8.87
N THR A 203 3.10 -8.58 -9.33
CA THR A 203 3.00 -9.09 -10.70
C THR A 203 2.04 -10.27 -10.86
N ASN A 204 1.94 -11.14 -9.85
CA ASN A 204 1.06 -12.31 -9.91
C ASN A 204 -0.10 -12.10 -8.92
N HIS A 205 -0.91 -13.11 -8.69
CA HIS A 205 -1.99 -13.02 -7.70
C HIS A 205 -1.77 -14.01 -6.56
N LEU A 206 -2.48 -13.81 -5.45
CA LEU A 206 -2.24 -14.59 -4.23
C LEU A 206 -2.43 -16.10 -4.45
N GLY A 207 -3.48 -16.50 -5.16
CA GLY A 207 -3.72 -17.91 -5.45
C GLY A 207 -2.61 -18.55 -6.27
N ASP A 208 -1.99 -17.78 -7.16
CA ASP A 208 -0.92 -18.27 -8.04
C ASP A 208 0.35 -18.67 -7.27
N ILE A 209 0.53 -18.11 -6.07
CA ILE A 209 1.67 -18.49 -5.23
C ILE A 209 1.70 -20.00 -4.97
N GLN A 210 0.52 -20.65 -4.97
CA GLN A 210 0.41 -22.09 -4.80
C GLN A 210 1.15 -22.90 -5.88
N ASN A 211 1.48 -22.27 -7.00
CA ASN A 211 2.18 -22.90 -8.13
C ASN A 211 3.70 -22.76 -8.06
N ALA A 212 4.22 -22.02 -7.09
CA ALA A 212 5.66 -21.83 -6.92
C ALA A 212 6.33 -23.14 -6.49
N LYS A 213 7.57 -23.35 -6.97
CA LYS A 213 8.42 -24.45 -6.50
C LYS A 213 9.36 -24.00 -5.39
N SER A 214 9.61 -22.70 -5.31
CA SER A 214 10.31 -22.09 -4.18
C SER A 214 9.74 -20.70 -3.95
N ILE A 215 9.75 -20.26 -2.69
CA ILE A 215 9.24 -18.95 -2.30
C ILE A 215 10.33 -18.31 -1.44
N PHE A 216 10.84 -17.17 -1.90
CA PHE A 216 11.90 -16.41 -1.23
C PHE A 216 11.26 -15.15 -0.63
N ILE A 217 11.13 -15.15 0.70
CA ILE A 217 10.52 -14.02 1.43
C ILE A 217 11.64 -13.22 2.09
N ILE A 218 11.75 -11.94 1.74
CA ILE A 218 12.75 -11.06 2.32
C ILE A 218 12.07 -9.79 2.85
N GLY A 219 12.30 -9.48 4.12
CA GLY A 219 11.74 -8.27 4.73
C GLY A 219 10.23 -8.24 4.79
N SER A 220 9.61 -9.40 5.03
CA SER A 220 8.15 -9.53 5.09
C SER A 220 7.74 -10.61 6.09
N ASN A 221 6.62 -10.39 6.77
CA ASN A 221 6.09 -11.34 7.76
C ASN A 221 4.61 -11.62 7.50
N PRO A 222 4.29 -12.28 6.35
CA PRO A 222 2.88 -12.47 5.96
C PRO A 222 2.05 -13.28 6.95
N ALA A 223 2.66 -14.16 7.75
CA ALA A 223 1.92 -14.89 8.80
C ALA A 223 1.31 -13.93 9.83
N VAL A 224 1.85 -12.72 9.96
CA VAL A 224 1.39 -11.68 10.90
C VAL A 224 0.60 -10.59 10.17
N ASN A 225 1.14 -10.11 9.04
CA ASN A 225 0.61 -8.93 8.34
C ASN A 225 -0.56 -9.27 7.41
N HIS A 226 -0.52 -10.47 6.81
CA HIS A 226 -1.47 -10.93 5.81
C HIS A 226 -1.86 -12.39 6.09
N PRO A 227 -2.38 -12.69 7.31
CA PRO A 227 -2.49 -14.09 7.75
C PRO A 227 -3.30 -15.00 6.83
N VAL A 228 -4.41 -14.48 6.28
CA VAL A 228 -5.26 -15.26 5.38
C VAL A 228 -4.54 -15.49 4.04
N GLY A 229 -3.87 -14.47 3.52
CA GLY A 229 -3.04 -14.60 2.30
C GLY A 229 -1.92 -15.62 2.48
N PHE A 230 -1.35 -15.70 3.69
CA PHE A 230 -0.26 -16.64 3.98
C PHE A 230 -0.69 -18.11 3.80
N ARG A 231 -1.99 -18.41 3.84
CA ARG A 231 -2.50 -19.76 3.57
C ARG A 231 -2.10 -20.27 2.17
N HIS A 232 -2.01 -19.37 1.19
CA HIS A 232 -1.59 -19.75 -0.18
C HIS A 232 -0.13 -20.20 -0.19
N PHE A 233 0.71 -19.59 0.65
CA PHE A 233 2.12 -20.00 0.82
C PHE A 233 2.21 -21.39 1.45
N LEU A 234 1.39 -21.63 2.47
CA LEU A 234 1.37 -22.93 3.13
C LEU A 234 0.86 -24.03 2.19
N LYS A 235 -0.12 -23.72 1.35
CA LYS A 235 -0.60 -24.65 0.32
C LYS A 235 0.49 -24.98 -0.70
N ALA A 236 1.31 -23.98 -1.09
CA ALA A 236 2.48 -24.24 -1.95
C ALA A 236 3.45 -25.19 -1.25
N LYS A 237 3.72 -24.94 0.02
CA LYS A 237 4.62 -25.78 0.81
C LYS A 237 4.08 -27.23 0.91
N GLU A 238 2.79 -27.38 1.11
CA GLU A 238 2.13 -28.72 1.14
C GLU A 238 2.31 -29.46 -0.20
N LYS A 239 2.43 -28.72 -1.30
CA LYS A 239 2.72 -29.28 -2.63
C LYS A 239 4.20 -29.50 -2.88
N GLY A 240 5.06 -29.23 -1.89
CA GLY A 240 6.50 -29.47 -1.98
C GLY A 240 7.35 -28.24 -2.23
N ALA A 241 6.78 -27.04 -2.32
CA ALA A 241 7.56 -25.81 -2.51
C ALA A 241 8.49 -25.57 -1.31
N LYS A 242 9.67 -25.01 -1.59
CA LYS A 242 10.66 -24.67 -0.56
C LYS A 242 10.41 -23.25 -0.10
N LEU A 243 10.19 -23.05 1.20
CA LEU A 243 9.93 -21.73 1.79
C LEU A 243 11.21 -21.23 2.45
N ILE A 244 11.71 -20.10 1.94
CA ILE A 244 12.96 -19.46 2.37
C ILE A 244 12.61 -18.09 2.95
N VAL A 245 13.11 -17.79 4.16
CA VAL A 245 12.81 -16.51 4.82
C VAL A 245 14.11 -15.84 5.25
N ILE A 246 14.25 -14.56 4.86
CA ILE A 246 15.38 -13.70 5.24
C ILE A 246 14.79 -12.53 6.04
N ASP A 247 15.17 -12.41 7.31
CA ASP A 247 14.62 -11.38 8.20
C ASP A 247 15.59 -11.15 9.36
N PRO A 248 15.75 -9.93 9.86
CA PRO A 248 16.56 -9.70 11.06
C PRO A 248 16.02 -10.38 12.32
N ARG A 249 14.75 -10.76 12.31
CA ARG A 249 14.06 -11.34 13.47
C ARG A 249 13.48 -12.72 13.11
N TYR A 250 13.49 -13.64 14.06
CA TYR A 250 12.81 -14.94 13.89
C TYR A 250 11.30 -14.72 14.06
N THR A 251 10.60 -14.63 12.93
CA THR A 251 9.18 -14.25 12.87
C THR A 251 8.28 -15.48 12.82
N ARG A 252 6.97 -15.26 12.92
CA ARG A 252 6.00 -16.35 12.72
C ARG A 252 6.09 -16.94 11.31
N THR A 253 6.46 -16.11 10.32
CA THR A 253 6.71 -16.59 8.96
C THR A 253 7.97 -17.46 8.94
N ALA A 254 9.05 -17.01 9.58
CA ALA A 254 10.30 -17.78 9.68
C ALA A 254 10.06 -19.13 10.35
N ALA A 255 9.16 -19.22 11.31
CA ALA A 255 8.83 -20.47 12.00
C ALA A 255 8.22 -21.53 11.06
N LYS A 256 7.78 -21.14 9.87
CA LYS A 256 7.22 -22.06 8.86
C LYS A 256 8.20 -22.31 7.71
N ALA A 257 9.36 -21.64 7.73
CA ALA A 257 10.34 -21.75 6.65
C ALA A 257 11.07 -23.09 6.68
N ASP A 258 11.49 -23.56 5.53
CA ASP A 258 12.44 -24.67 5.39
C ASP A 258 13.88 -24.17 5.60
N TYR A 259 14.11 -22.89 5.21
CA TYR A 259 15.43 -22.25 5.32
C TYR A 259 15.23 -20.83 5.85
N PHE A 260 16.04 -20.47 6.84
CA PHE A 260 15.96 -19.13 7.46
C PHE A 260 17.35 -18.55 7.60
N ALA A 261 17.52 -17.28 7.22
CA ALA A 261 18.76 -16.54 7.48
C ALA A 261 18.42 -15.24 8.22
N GLN A 262 19.13 -15.03 9.33
CA GLN A 262 18.94 -13.86 10.18
C GLN A 262 19.96 -12.79 9.79
N ILE A 263 19.51 -11.84 8.98
CA ILE A 263 20.33 -10.82 8.33
C ILE A 263 20.51 -9.59 9.23
N ARG A 264 21.68 -8.92 9.13
CA ARG A 264 21.83 -7.59 9.77
C ARG A 264 20.93 -6.59 9.03
N PRO A 265 20.18 -5.74 9.77
CA PRO A 265 19.29 -4.75 9.10
C PRO A 265 20.05 -3.88 8.10
N GLY A 266 19.44 -3.64 6.95
CA GLY A 266 19.96 -2.77 5.90
C GLY A 266 20.98 -3.42 4.98
N THR A 267 21.11 -4.75 5.02
CA THR A 267 22.10 -5.45 4.18
C THR A 267 21.47 -6.39 3.15
N ASP A 268 20.30 -6.04 2.67
CA ASP A 268 19.56 -6.83 1.69
C ASP A 268 20.30 -6.91 0.34
N ILE A 269 20.84 -5.79 -0.13
CA ILE A 269 21.54 -5.74 -1.42
C ILE A 269 22.76 -6.66 -1.43
N PRO A 270 23.67 -6.62 -0.43
CA PRO A 270 24.76 -7.59 -0.38
C PRO A 270 24.29 -9.03 -0.43
N PHE A 271 23.22 -9.37 0.30
CA PHE A 271 22.70 -10.74 0.33
C PHE A 271 22.28 -11.19 -1.07
N ILE A 272 21.47 -10.36 -1.75
CA ILE A 272 20.95 -10.73 -3.07
C ILE A 272 22.05 -10.71 -4.13
N TYR A 273 22.99 -9.76 -4.07
CA TYR A 273 24.16 -9.81 -4.97
C TYR A 273 25.00 -11.07 -4.71
N GLY A 274 25.13 -11.49 -3.46
CA GLY A 274 25.81 -12.75 -3.14
C GLY A 274 25.13 -13.95 -3.79
N MET A 275 23.78 -13.95 -3.79
CA MET A 275 23.01 -14.98 -4.51
C MET A 275 23.34 -14.92 -6.00
N MET A 276 23.32 -13.73 -6.61
CA MET A 276 23.61 -13.57 -8.04
C MET A 276 25.04 -13.94 -8.38
N ASN A 277 26.01 -13.63 -7.49
CA ASN A 277 27.39 -14.06 -7.65
C ASN A 277 27.47 -15.58 -7.85
N LEU A 278 26.83 -16.33 -6.95
CA LEU A 278 26.80 -17.79 -7.02
C LEU A 278 26.05 -18.30 -8.24
N ILE A 279 24.94 -17.65 -8.59
CA ILE A 279 24.14 -18.03 -9.77
C ILE A 279 24.98 -17.90 -11.03
N PHE A 280 25.68 -16.77 -11.22
CA PHE A 280 26.51 -16.53 -12.41
C PHE A 280 27.71 -17.47 -12.44
N GLU A 281 28.38 -17.69 -11.29
CA GLU A 281 29.54 -18.59 -11.23
C GLU A 281 29.20 -20.02 -11.56
N ASN A 282 27.98 -20.46 -11.24
CA ASN A 282 27.54 -21.83 -11.46
C ASN A 282 26.72 -22.01 -12.76
N GLY A 283 26.47 -20.93 -13.50
CA GLY A 283 25.71 -20.99 -14.73
C GLY A 283 24.23 -21.35 -14.51
N TRP A 284 23.67 -20.92 -13.39
CA TRP A 284 22.26 -21.22 -13.06
C TRP A 284 21.29 -20.17 -13.61
N GLU A 285 21.79 -19.09 -14.21
CA GLU A 285 20.93 -18.03 -14.77
C GLU A 285 20.18 -18.52 -16.01
N ASP A 286 19.07 -17.86 -16.34
CA ASP A 286 18.32 -18.11 -17.58
C ASP A 286 18.88 -17.18 -18.66
N LYS A 287 19.91 -17.67 -19.38
CA LYS A 287 20.63 -16.88 -20.40
C LYS A 287 19.69 -16.42 -21.51
N LYS A 288 18.80 -17.29 -21.97
CA LYS A 288 17.88 -16.95 -23.04
C LYS A 288 16.92 -15.83 -22.61
N PHE A 289 16.35 -15.93 -21.42
CA PHE A 289 15.45 -14.89 -20.89
C PHE A 289 16.19 -13.54 -20.81
N ILE A 290 17.42 -13.56 -20.27
CA ILE A 290 18.24 -12.35 -20.14
C ILE A 290 18.50 -11.73 -21.51
N ASP A 291 18.98 -12.54 -22.46
CA ASP A 291 19.33 -12.06 -23.81
C ASP A 291 18.13 -11.47 -24.54
N ASP A 292 16.96 -12.11 -24.41
CA ASP A 292 15.75 -11.68 -25.12
C ASP A 292 15.06 -10.50 -24.45
N ARG A 293 15.09 -10.43 -23.11
CA ARG A 293 14.12 -9.59 -22.39
C ARG A 293 14.72 -8.58 -21.42
N VAL A 294 16.05 -8.54 -21.23
CA VAL A 294 16.65 -7.67 -20.20
C VAL A 294 17.77 -6.81 -20.80
N TYR A 295 17.76 -5.54 -20.44
CA TYR A 295 18.79 -4.58 -20.80
C TYR A 295 19.65 -4.28 -19.58
N GLY A 296 20.99 -4.29 -19.76
CA GLY A 296 21.93 -3.84 -18.73
C GLY A 296 22.43 -4.92 -17.78
N MET A 297 22.26 -6.19 -18.12
CA MET A 297 22.68 -7.29 -17.22
C MET A 297 24.19 -7.33 -16.99
N ASP A 298 24.98 -6.84 -17.95
CA ASP A 298 26.44 -6.87 -17.81
C ASP A 298 26.92 -6.09 -16.59
N LEU A 299 26.29 -4.93 -16.32
CA LEU A 299 26.63 -4.13 -15.14
C LEU A 299 26.29 -4.87 -13.84
N ILE A 300 25.23 -5.66 -13.87
CA ILE A 300 24.84 -6.47 -12.71
C ILE A 300 25.86 -7.60 -12.49
N ARG A 301 26.32 -8.23 -13.57
CA ARG A 301 27.37 -9.28 -13.45
C ARG A 301 28.64 -8.70 -12.83
N GLU A 302 29.06 -7.50 -13.30
CA GLU A 302 30.25 -6.84 -12.76
C GLU A 302 30.08 -6.52 -11.27
N GLU A 303 28.92 -6.00 -10.87
CA GLU A 303 28.67 -5.66 -9.46
C GLU A 303 28.60 -6.93 -8.62
N ALA A 304 27.88 -7.96 -9.10
CA ALA A 304 27.75 -9.23 -8.37
C ALA A 304 29.09 -9.92 -8.11
N ALA A 305 30.05 -9.77 -9.04
CA ALA A 305 31.38 -10.38 -8.90
C ALA A 305 32.13 -9.89 -7.64
N LYS A 306 31.77 -8.72 -7.13
CA LYS A 306 32.39 -8.14 -5.92
C LYS A 306 31.83 -8.79 -4.64
N TRP A 307 30.68 -9.45 -4.72
CA TRP A 307 29.95 -9.92 -3.54
C TRP A 307 30.10 -11.43 -3.41
N THR A 308 31.35 -11.88 -3.08
CA THR A 308 31.60 -13.30 -2.82
C THR A 308 30.91 -13.70 -1.51
N PRO A 309 30.61 -14.98 -1.30
CA PRO A 309 29.97 -15.43 -0.06
C PRO A 309 30.68 -14.96 1.21
N GLU A 310 32.00 -14.85 1.19
CA GLU A 310 32.81 -14.42 2.34
C GLU A 310 32.60 -12.91 2.60
N VAL A 311 32.55 -12.10 1.56
CA VAL A 311 32.28 -10.66 1.68
C VAL A 311 30.85 -10.46 2.20
N VAL A 312 29.89 -11.23 1.67
CA VAL A 312 28.48 -11.17 2.12
C VAL A 312 28.38 -11.56 3.60
N GLU A 313 29.10 -12.59 4.03
CA GLU A 313 29.10 -13.00 5.45
C GLU A 313 29.59 -11.86 6.36
N ASP A 314 30.67 -11.18 5.96
CA ASP A 314 31.21 -10.06 6.76
C ASP A 314 30.19 -8.92 6.88
N VAL A 315 29.50 -8.58 5.76
CA VAL A 315 28.60 -7.43 5.72
C VAL A 315 27.23 -7.74 6.35
N THR A 316 26.71 -8.94 6.09
CA THR A 316 25.32 -9.28 6.48
C THR A 316 25.24 -10.08 7.78
N GLY A 317 26.32 -10.73 8.18
CA GLY A 317 26.31 -11.65 9.33
C GLY A 317 25.73 -13.03 8.99
N VAL A 318 25.37 -13.29 7.74
CA VAL A 318 24.82 -14.61 7.33
C VAL A 318 26.00 -15.48 6.90
N PRO A 319 26.15 -16.69 7.48
CA PRO A 319 27.26 -17.57 7.09
C PRO A 319 27.28 -17.87 5.59
N ALA A 320 28.47 -17.90 5.01
CA ALA A 320 28.68 -18.20 3.58
C ALA A 320 28.01 -19.51 3.19
N ALA A 321 28.09 -20.53 4.04
CA ALA A 321 27.46 -21.84 3.79
C ALA A 321 25.94 -21.72 3.67
N THR A 322 25.32 -20.91 4.52
CA THR A 322 23.86 -20.65 4.48
C THR A 322 23.47 -19.93 3.19
N LEU A 323 24.25 -18.94 2.79
CA LEU A 323 24.00 -18.22 1.52
C LEU A 323 24.06 -19.19 0.33
N LYS A 324 25.08 -20.06 0.31
CA LYS A 324 25.25 -21.05 -0.77
C LYS A 324 24.06 -21.99 -0.83
N GLU A 325 23.65 -22.55 0.30
CA GLU A 325 22.51 -23.46 0.38
C GLU A 325 21.22 -22.83 -0.10
N ILE A 326 20.90 -21.64 0.43
CA ILE A 326 19.68 -20.89 0.07
C ILE A 326 19.67 -20.58 -1.43
N THR A 327 20.81 -20.12 -1.96
CA THR A 327 20.92 -19.75 -3.36
C THR A 327 20.66 -20.94 -4.28
N GLU A 328 21.29 -22.08 -3.98
CA GLU A 328 21.13 -23.30 -4.77
C GLU A 328 19.69 -23.76 -4.77
N ILE A 329 19.07 -23.80 -3.59
CA ILE A 329 17.66 -24.21 -3.44
C ILE A 329 16.77 -23.30 -4.28
N TYR A 330 16.95 -21.97 -4.17
CA TYR A 330 16.09 -21.03 -4.90
C TYR A 330 16.29 -21.10 -6.42
N ALA A 331 17.56 -21.13 -6.85
CA ALA A 331 17.90 -21.14 -8.27
C ALA A 331 17.45 -22.43 -8.99
N LYS A 332 17.46 -23.57 -8.28
CA LYS A 332 17.14 -24.86 -8.88
C LYS A 332 15.68 -25.28 -8.76
N ASN A 333 14.88 -24.60 -7.94
CA ASN A 333 13.45 -24.93 -7.77
C ASN A 333 12.59 -23.82 -8.39
N ARG A 334 12.55 -23.83 -9.72
CA ARG A 334 11.80 -22.83 -10.50
C ARG A 334 10.50 -23.41 -11.06
N PRO A 335 9.44 -22.58 -11.23
CA PRO A 335 9.41 -21.14 -10.99
C PRO A 335 9.50 -20.78 -9.51
N GLY A 336 10.24 -19.72 -9.23
CA GLY A 336 10.42 -19.19 -7.87
C GLY A 336 9.73 -17.84 -7.71
N SER A 337 9.05 -17.70 -6.59
CA SER A 337 8.33 -16.46 -6.26
C SER A 337 9.16 -15.65 -5.28
N VAL A 338 9.38 -14.35 -5.54
CA VAL A 338 10.00 -13.47 -4.54
C VAL A 338 8.89 -12.63 -3.88
N VAL A 339 8.98 -12.46 -2.57
CA VAL A 339 7.96 -11.79 -1.76
C VAL A 339 8.62 -10.80 -0.82
N TRP A 340 8.11 -9.57 -0.79
CA TRP A 340 8.60 -8.60 0.18
C TRP A 340 7.50 -7.65 0.65
N ALA A 341 7.82 -6.90 1.71
CA ALA A 341 7.00 -5.84 2.24
C ALA A 341 7.92 -4.72 2.77
N MET A 342 7.61 -4.15 3.93
CA MET A 342 8.30 -2.94 4.42
C MET A 342 9.75 -3.17 4.82
N GLY A 343 10.12 -4.40 5.20
CA GLY A 343 11.49 -4.68 5.62
C GLY A 343 12.53 -4.42 4.54
N LEU A 344 12.18 -4.72 3.29
CA LEU A 344 13.05 -4.42 2.14
C LEU A 344 12.95 -2.94 1.74
N THR A 345 11.82 -2.30 2.01
CA THR A 345 11.39 -1.05 1.40
C THR A 345 11.82 0.20 2.19
N GLN A 346 11.72 0.17 3.52
CA GLN A 346 11.87 1.37 4.38
C GLN A 346 13.32 1.60 4.82
N HIS A 347 14.17 1.93 3.83
CA HIS A 347 15.60 2.20 4.01
C HIS A 347 16.01 3.41 3.19
N THR A 348 17.15 4.02 3.54
CA THR A 348 17.73 5.12 2.73
C THR A 348 18.03 4.67 1.30
N ILE A 349 18.21 3.38 1.11
CA ILE A 349 18.42 2.78 -0.24
C ILE A 349 17.20 1.95 -0.67
N GLY A 350 15.99 2.35 -0.23
CA GLY A 350 14.76 1.63 -0.54
C GLY A 350 14.52 1.42 -2.03
N SER A 351 14.79 2.44 -2.85
CA SER A 351 14.64 2.30 -4.31
C SER A 351 15.63 1.29 -4.90
N SER A 352 16.86 1.19 -4.38
CA SER A 352 17.82 0.16 -4.82
C SER A 352 17.42 -1.22 -4.31
N ASN A 353 16.98 -1.32 -3.05
CA ASN A 353 16.51 -2.58 -2.46
C ASN A 353 15.36 -3.18 -3.28
N THR A 354 14.42 -2.34 -3.70
CA THR A 354 13.23 -2.81 -4.42
C THR A 354 13.47 -2.99 -5.92
N ARG A 355 14.71 -2.78 -6.39
CA ARG A 355 15.17 -3.14 -7.73
C ARG A 355 15.99 -4.42 -7.71
N ILE A 356 16.76 -4.68 -6.64
CA ILE A 356 17.65 -5.84 -6.63
C ILE A 356 16.86 -7.17 -6.62
N ALA A 357 15.74 -7.23 -5.89
CA ALA A 357 14.89 -8.42 -5.86
C ALA A 357 14.25 -8.71 -7.23
N PRO A 358 13.66 -7.71 -7.92
CA PRO A 358 13.26 -7.87 -9.31
C PRO A 358 14.38 -8.34 -10.24
N ILE A 359 15.58 -7.79 -10.09
CA ILE A 359 16.72 -8.19 -10.92
C ILE A 359 17.07 -9.67 -10.72
N LEU A 360 17.00 -10.15 -9.48
CA LEU A 360 17.17 -11.59 -9.19
C LEU A 360 16.16 -12.43 -9.99
N GLN A 361 14.90 -11.98 -10.03
CA GLN A 361 13.86 -12.68 -10.79
C GLN A 361 14.12 -12.65 -12.30
N LEU A 362 14.67 -11.54 -12.80
CA LEU A 362 15.06 -11.45 -14.20
C LEU A 362 16.23 -12.39 -14.53
N VAL A 363 17.18 -12.50 -13.61
CA VAL A 363 18.35 -13.41 -13.77
C VAL A 363 17.88 -14.86 -13.91
N LEU A 364 16.86 -15.24 -13.15
CA LEU A 364 16.36 -16.61 -13.11
C LEU A 364 15.21 -16.92 -14.08
N GLY A 365 14.74 -15.91 -14.83
CA GLY A 365 13.63 -16.10 -15.77
C GLY A 365 12.30 -16.33 -15.09
N ASN A 366 12.13 -15.87 -13.86
CA ASN A 366 10.94 -16.08 -13.03
C ASN A 366 9.83 -15.07 -13.27
N MET A 367 9.91 -14.24 -14.29
CA MET A 367 8.93 -13.19 -14.55
C MET A 367 7.98 -13.55 -15.69
N GLY A 368 6.70 -13.23 -15.51
CA GLY A 368 5.68 -13.51 -16.52
C GLY A 368 5.29 -14.99 -16.55
N VAL A 369 5.49 -15.71 -15.47
CA VAL A 369 5.18 -17.15 -15.37
C VAL A 369 4.39 -17.42 -14.09
N SER A 370 3.48 -18.39 -14.17
CA SER A 370 2.72 -18.86 -13.02
C SER A 370 3.69 -19.46 -11.97
N GLY A 371 3.47 -19.10 -10.72
CA GLY A 371 4.32 -19.55 -9.60
C GLY A 371 5.59 -18.70 -9.43
N GLY A 372 5.83 -17.78 -10.33
CA GLY A 372 6.98 -16.87 -10.26
C GLY A 372 6.59 -15.49 -9.77
N GLY A 373 7.25 -14.47 -10.33
CA GLY A 373 6.90 -13.08 -10.14
C GLY A 373 7.46 -12.44 -8.89
N CYS A 374 7.09 -11.17 -8.75
CA CYS A 374 7.38 -10.35 -7.59
C CYS A 374 6.07 -10.09 -6.85
N ASN A 375 5.89 -10.80 -5.74
CA ASN A 375 4.64 -10.81 -5.01
C ASN A 375 4.71 -9.85 -3.82
N ILE A 376 4.44 -8.59 -4.12
CA ILE A 376 4.59 -7.45 -3.21
C ILE A 376 3.34 -7.37 -2.33
N LEU A 377 3.53 -7.47 -1.01
CA LEU A 377 2.41 -7.46 -0.07
C LEU A 377 2.17 -6.06 0.47
N ARG A 378 1.14 -5.39 -0.07
CA ARG A 378 0.74 -4.05 0.37
C ARG A 378 0.10 -4.14 1.76
N GLY A 379 0.18 -3.07 2.54
CA GLY A 379 -0.30 -3.09 3.93
C GLY A 379 -1.81 -2.95 4.08
N HIS A 380 -2.33 -1.78 3.72
CA HIS A 380 -3.75 -1.46 3.93
C HIS A 380 -4.62 -2.02 2.82
N ASP A 381 -5.91 -2.14 3.12
CA ASP A 381 -6.92 -2.74 2.24
C ASP A 381 -7.02 -2.06 0.89
N ASN A 382 -6.83 -0.74 0.82
CA ASN A 382 -6.88 -0.01 -0.45
C ASN A 382 -5.67 0.89 -0.69
N VAL A 383 -4.49 0.55 -0.13
CA VAL A 383 -3.30 1.38 -0.40
C VAL A 383 -2.92 1.35 -1.87
N GLN A 384 -3.15 0.22 -2.56
CA GLN A 384 -2.94 0.14 -4.00
C GLN A 384 -3.87 1.11 -4.72
N GLY A 385 -5.17 1.06 -4.40
CA GLY A 385 -6.18 1.91 -5.05
C GLY A 385 -5.99 3.39 -4.78
N ALA A 386 -5.72 3.77 -3.54
CA ALA A 386 -5.47 5.19 -3.22
C ALA A 386 -4.25 5.73 -3.98
N THR A 387 -3.24 4.87 -4.20
CA THR A 387 -2.09 5.21 -5.04
C THR A 387 -2.50 5.32 -6.52
N ASP A 388 -3.30 4.35 -7.00
CA ASP A 388 -3.84 4.37 -8.38
C ASP A 388 -4.66 5.64 -8.63
N MET A 389 -5.37 6.12 -7.62
CA MET A 389 -6.20 7.34 -7.69
C MET A 389 -5.39 8.61 -7.41
N ALA A 390 -4.07 8.48 -7.25
CA ALA A 390 -3.11 9.58 -7.08
C ALA A 390 -3.37 10.46 -5.85
N ASN A 391 -3.59 9.87 -4.68
CA ASN A 391 -3.40 10.62 -3.45
C ASN A 391 -1.88 10.80 -3.27
N LEU A 392 -1.27 11.54 -4.19
CA LEU A 392 0.18 11.66 -4.35
C LEU A 392 0.54 13.09 -4.76
N PRO A 393 1.70 13.59 -4.33
CA PRO A 393 2.10 14.96 -4.70
C PRO A 393 2.59 15.09 -6.15
N ASP A 394 2.92 13.98 -6.81
CA ASP A 394 3.66 13.99 -8.08
C ASP A 394 2.95 13.37 -9.27
N ASN A 395 1.73 12.86 -9.11
CA ASN A 395 0.97 12.24 -10.21
C ASN A 395 -0.50 12.67 -10.21
N LEU A 396 -1.14 12.50 -11.35
CA LEU A 396 -2.60 12.53 -11.50
C LEU A 396 -3.13 11.10 -11.47
N PRO A 397 -4.43 10.88 -11.25
CA PRO A 397 -4.98 9.52 -11.19
C PRO A 397 -4.51 8.65 -12.36
N GLY A 398 -4.20 7.37 -12.08
CA GLY A 398 -3.63 6.48 -13.09
C GLY A 398 -2.13 6.70 -13.32
N TYR A 399 -1.46 7.42 -12.45
CA TYR A 399 -0.03 7.72 -12.57
C TYR A 399 0.31 8.58 -13.78
N TYR A 400 -0.66 9.35 -14.28
CA TYR A 400 -0.35 10.33 -15.34
C TYR A 400 0.62 11.36 -14.77
N PRO A 401 1.66 11.75 -15.52
CA PRO A 401 2.59 12.77 -15.04
C PRO A 401 1.89 14.14 -14.96
N LYS A 402 2.38 15.02 -14.09
CA LYS A 402 1.81 16.38 -13.96
C LYS A 402 2.41 17.32 -15.02
N ASN A 403 2.25 16.93 -16.30
CA ASN A 403 2.65 17.75 -17.44
C ASN A 403 1.43 18.34 -18.13
N GLU A 404 1.66 19.28 -19.03
CA GLU A 404 0.58 20.02 -19.69
C GLU A 404 -0.39 19.09 -20.43
N GLY A 405 0.13 18.07 -21.13
CA GLY A 405 -0.70 17.13 -21.87
C GLY A 405 -1.66 16.37 -20.99
N SER A 406 -1.16 15.87 -19.87
CA SER A 406 -2.00 15.15 -18.90
C SER A 406 -3.04 16.06 -18.28
N TRP A 407 -2.64 17.27 -17.86
CA TRP A 407 -3.59 18.22 -17.26
C TRP A 407 -4.70 18.62 -18.23
N LYS A 408 -4.36 18.84 -19.50
CA LYS A 408 -5.36 19.13 -20.55
C LYS A 408 -6.31 17.95 -20.76
N TYR A 409 -5.77 16.73 -20.72
CA TYR A 409 -6.62 15.53 -20.82
C TYR A 409 -7.59 15.45 -19.62
N PHE A 410 -7.11 15.65 -18.40
CA PHE A 410 -7.97 15.62 -17.22
C PHE A 410 -8.97 16.76 -17.23
N ALA A 411 -8.58 17.97 -17.65
CA ALA A 411 -9.51 19.09 -17.78
C ALA A 411 -10.68 18.75 -18.73
N LYS A 412 -10.34 18.15 -19.90
CA LYS A 412 -11.35 17.69 -20.86
C LYS A 412 -12.29 16.67 -20.21
N MET A 413 -11.72 15.66 -19.54
CA MET A 413 -12.53 14.59 -18.94
C MET A 413 -13.35 15.08 -17.75
N TRP A 414 -12.87 16.07 -17.01
CA TRP A 414 -13.60 16.70 -15.90
C TRP A 414 -14.59 17.76 -16.39
N LYS A 415 -14.62 18.06 -17.70
CA LYS A 415 -15.48 19.08 -18.33
C LYS A 415 -15.25 20.46 -17.70
N VAL A 416 -13.98 20.80 -17.48
CA VAL A 416 -13.55 22.12 -17.02
C VAL A 416 -12.52 22.71 -17.98
N ASP A 417 -12.40 24.02 -18.00
CA ASP A 417 -11.37 24.68 -18.80
C ASP A 417 -10.00 24.47 -18.17
N PHE A 418 -9.01 24.15 -18.98
CA PHE A 418 -7.63 24.03 -18.52
C PHE A 418 -7.16 25.33 -17.88
N GLU A 419 -7.49 26.45 -18.49
CA GLU A 419 -7.12 27.77 -17.99
C GLU A 419 -7.74 28.05 -16.61
N TRP A 420 -8.98 27.60 -16.40
CA TRP A 420 -9.62 27.70 -15.09
C TRP A 420 -8.85 26.88 -14.03
N LEU A 421 -8.48 25.64 -14.36
CA LEU A 421 -7.68 24.80 -13.46
C LEU A 421 -6.35 25.47 -13.11
N GLN A 422 -5.66 25.97 -14.14
CA GLN A 422 -4.32 26.56 -13.96
C GLN A 422 -4.38 27.83 -13.11
N LYS A 423 -5.42 28.62 -13.27
CA LYS A 423 -5.63 29.85 -12.50
C LYS A 423 -5.74 29.61 -10.99
N ASN A 424 -6.14 28.42 -10.59
CA ASN A 424 -6.30 28.09 -9.17
C ASN A 424 -4.94 27.94 -8.48
N PHE A 425 -3.89 27.66 -9.24
CA PHE A 425 -2.52 27.60 -8.71
C PHE A 425 -1.96 29.01 -8.60
N ILE A 426 -1.16 29.29 -7.57
CA ILE A 426 -0.66 30.66 -7.34
C ILE A 426 0.20 31.15 -8.49
N LYS A 427 0.91 30.22 -9.16
CA LYS A 427 1.66 30.51 -10.40
C LYS A 427 1.42 29.35 -11.34
N PRO A 428 1.30 29.60 -12.66
CA PRO A 428 1.02 28.51 -13.61
C PRO A 428 2.00 27.33 -13.53
N GLU A 429 3.28 27.60 -13.32
CA GLU A 429 4.32 26.56 -13.26
C GLU A 429 4.19 25.64 -12.04
N TRP A 430 3.51 26.08 -10.98
CA TRP A 430 3.32 25.24 -9.80
C TRP A 430 2.37 24.06 -10.06
N MET A 431 1.52 24.19 -11.05
CA MET A 431 0.67 23.10 -11.52
C MET A 431 1.49 21.86 -11.94
N PHE A 432 2.72 22.10 -12.41
CA PHE A 432 3.57 21.03 -12.97
C PHE A 432 4.64 20.53 -11.99
N LYS A 433 4.69 21.11 -10.80
CA LYS A 433 5.67 20.74 -9.76
C LYS A 433 5.03 19.83 -8.72
N PRO A 434 5.77 18.84 -8.20
CA PRO A 434 5.22 18.02 -7.09
C PRO A 434 5.02 18.86 -5.84
N GLY A 435 4.09 18.40 -5.00
CA GLY A 435 3.84 19.02 -3.70
C GLY A 435 4.75 18.45 -2.60
N PHE A 436 4.39 18.69 -1.35
CA PHE A 436 5.07 18.09 -0.19
C PHE A 436 4.69 16.62 -0.06
N SER A 437 5.61 15.80 0.43
CA SER A 437 5.33 14.40 0.75
C SER A 437 4.87 14.26 2.20
N LEU A 438 4.10 13.21 2.47
CA LEU A 438 3.70 12.86 3.84
C LEU A 438 4.94 12.62 4.73
N ALA A 439 6.00 12.10 4.17
CA ALA A 439 7.18 11.74 4.96
C ALA A 439 7.86 12.96 5.60
N ARG A 440 7.76 14.12 4.93
CA ARG A 440 8.50 15.31 5.35
C ARG A 440 7.67 16.61 5.34
N TRP A 441 6.35 16.49 5.44
CA TRP A 441 5.47 17.66 5.41
C TRP A 441 5.82 18.69 6.49
N TRP A 442 6.29 18.21 7.65
CA TRP A 442 6.64 19.08 8.76
C TRP A 442 7.75 20.09 8.40
N ALA A 443 8.64 19.73 7.47
CA ALA A 443 9.64 20.68 6.97
C ALA A 443 8.97 21.88 6.30
N GLY A 444 7.81 21.66 5.65
CA GLY A 444 7.03 22.73 5.05
C GLY A 444 6.49 23.72 6.07
N THR A 445 6.11 23.28 7.27
CA THR A 445 5.64 24.19 8.32
C THR A 445 6.79 24.90 9.03
N LEU A 446 7.90 24.23 9.23
CA LEU A 446 9.07 24.77 9.92
C LEU A 446 9.91 25.66 9.00
N ASN A 447 9.87 25.42 7.69
CA ASN A 447 10.50 26.25 6.65
C ASN A 447 11.96 26.61 6.97
N GLY A 448 12.76 25.58 7.28
CA GLY A 448 14.20 25.75 7.58
C GLY A 448 14.51 26.26 8.97
N LYS A 449 13.52 26.50 9.80
CA LYS A 449 13.73 26.98 11.18
C LYS A 449 14.46 25.95 12.04
N ASP A 450 14.37 24.69 11.64
CA ASP A 450 15.10 23.62 12.33
C ASP A 450 16.55 23.49 11.84
N GLY A 451 16.96 24.33 10.88
CA GLY A 451 18.31 24.36 10.35
C GLY A 451 18.68 23.25 9.38
N ASN A 452 17.75 22.35 9.06
CA ASN A 452 18.06 21.16 8.27
C ASN A 452 17.61 21.23 6.81
N ASP A 453 16.41 21.74 6.55
CA ASP A 453 15.81 21.65 5.23
C ASP A 453 15.36 23.02 4.70
N ALA A 454 15.74 23.30 3.47
CA ALA A 454 15.17 24.40 2.72
C ALA A 454 13.96 23.88 1.95
N ILE A 455 12.96 24.71 1.79
CA ILE A 455 11.77 24.33 1.03
C ILE A 455 11.61 25.22 -0.19
N ASP A 456 11.00 24.67 -1.21
CA ASP A 456 10.62 25.39 -2.42
C ASP A 456 9.10 25.42 -2.47
N ASN A 457 8.55 26.49 -1.98
CA ASN A 457 7.12 26.73 -2.12
C ASN A 457 6.88 28.11 -2.75
N ALA A 458 5.64 28.47 -2.91
CA ALA A 458 5.31 29.74 -3.57
C ALA A 458 5.43 30.94 -2.61
N GLY A 459 6.52 30.94 -1.84
CA GLY A 459 6.88 32.08 -0.99
C GLY A 459 6.38 32.00 0.44
N ASP A 460 5.75 30.89 0.85
CA ASP A 460 5.21 30.81 2.21
C ASP A 460 5.22 29.37 2.71
N SER A 461 5.28 29.20 4.04
CA SER A 461 5.26 27.90 4.68
C SER A 461 3.83 27.31 4.71
N LEU A 462 3.74 26.01 4.95
CA LEU A 462 2.46 25.33 5.20
C LEU A 462 1.83 25.92 6.47
N LYS A 463 0.56 26.25 6.38
CA LYS A 463 -0.21 26.85 7.47
C LYS A 463 -1.39 26.01 7.90
N ALA A 464 -1.90 25.17 7.01
CA ALA A 464 -3.07 24.35 7.29
C ALA A 464 -2.84 22.90 6.85
N LEU A 465 -3.31 21.98 7.66
CA LEU A 465 -3.24 20.55 7.37
C LEU A 465 -4.65 19.96 7.52
N VAL A 466 -5.13 19.30 6.47
CA VAL A 466 -6.40 18.58 6.47
C VAL A 466 -6.06 17.10 6.38
N VAL A 467 -6.35 16.36 7.45
CA VAL A 467 -6.02 14.93 7.57
C VAL A 467 -7.31 14.12 7.44
N ILE A 468 -7.39 13.31 6.39
CA ILE A 468 -8.56 12.46 6.13
C ILE A 468 -8.10 11.01 6.23
N GLY A 469 -8.46 10.35 7.34
CA GLY A 469 -8.19 8.93 7.52
C GLY A 469 -6.70 8.54 7.53
N ASN A 470 -5.83 9.41 8.04
CA ASN A 470 -4.39 9.18 7.98
C ASN A 470 -3.77 9.23 9.37
N GLY A 471 -3.29 8.08 9.85
CA GLY A 471 -2.66 7.99 11.16
C GLY A 471 -1.29 8.65 11.19
N ILE A 472 -1.22 9.87 11.68
CA ILE A 472 -0.03 10.72 11.64
C ILE A 472 1.17 10.11 12.40
N THR A 473 0.91 9.24 13.37
CA THR A 473 1.98 8.58 14.13
C THR A 473 2.72 7.51 13.33
N SER A 474 2.25 7.21 12.12
CA SER A 474 3.00 6.37 11.18
C SER A 474 4.19 7.11 10.53
N THR A 475 4.22 8.44 10.60
CA THR A 475 5.32 9.25 10.08
C THR A 475 6.52 9.16 11.02
N ALA A 476 7.72 8.98 10.46
CA ALA A 476 8.95 8.96 11.23
C ALA A 476 9.23 10.34 11.87
N GLN A 477 10.06 10.38 12.89
CA GLN A 477 10.46 11.62 13.54
C GLN A 477 9.29 12.34 14.22
N GLN A 478 8.61 11.63 15.11
CA GLN A 478 7.41 12.15 15.76
C GLN A 478 7.63 13.47 16.53
N ALA A 479 8.83 13.71 17.06
CA ALA A 479 9.13 15.00 17.69
C ALA A 479 9.03 16.15 16.67
N LYS A 480 9.50 15.93 15.44
CA LYS A 480 9.39 16.93 14.36
C LYS A 480 7.94 17.05 13.87
N VAL A 481 7.21 15.94 13.86
CA VAL A 481 5.78 15.95 13.52
C VAL A 481 5.03 16.84 14.53
N GLN A 482 5.30 16.67 15.83
CA GLN A 482 4.67 17.50 16.87
C GLN A 482 5.02 18.97 16.70
N GLU A 483 6.31 19.31 16.46
CA GLU A 483 6.72 20.70 16.18
C GLU A 483 5.98 21.27 14.97
N GLY A 484 5.85 20.48 13.90
CA GLY A 484 5.14 20.89 12.70
C GLY A 484 3.66 21.14 12.96
N LEU A 485 3.00 20.23 13.69
CA LEU A 485 1.58 20.40 14.07
C LEU A 485 1.38 21.66 14.89
N ASP A 486 2.27 21.92 15.83
CA ASP A 486 2.17 23.10 16.72
C ASP A 486 2.37 24.41 15.95
N ALA A 487 3.11 24.38 14.83
CA ALA A 487 3.37 25.56 13.99
C ALA A 487 2.22 25.89 13.03
N LEU A 488 1.26 24.98 12.84
CA LEU A 488 0.13 25.21 11.92
C LEU A 488 -0.84 26.28 12.48
N GLU A 489 -1.48 27.01 11.58
CA GLU A 489 -2.59 27.90 11.92
C GLU A 489 -3.89 27.10 12.04
N LEU A 490 -4.06 26.03 11.23
CA LEU A 490 -5.29 25.24 11.18
C LEU A 490 -4.95 23.75 11.07
N LEU A 491 -5.60 22.93 11.89
CA LEU A 491 -5.54 21.46 11.81
C LEU A 491 -6.96 20.92 11.77
N VAL A 492 -7.29 20.17 10.70
CA VAL A 492 -8.58 19.52 10.55
C VAL A 492 -8.35 18.01 10.46
N CYS A 493 -8.95 17.25 11.35
CA CYS A 493 -8.84 15.80 11.40
C CYS A 493 -10.21 15.19 11.12
N VAL A 494 -10.29 14.38 10.06
CA VAL A 494 -11.51 13.72 9.60
C VAL A 494 -11.29 12.22 9.73
N ASP A 495 -11.92 11.59 10.71
CA ASP A 495 -11.67 10.19 11.01
C ASP A 495 -12.85 9.59 11.80
N PRO A 496 -13.09 8.29 11.70
CA PRO A 496 -14.06 7.65 12.61
C PRO A 496 -13.60 7.64 14.07
N PHE A 497 -12.30 7.68 14.32
CA PHE A 497 -11.68 7.72 15.65
C PHE A 497 -10.84 8.98 15.75
N VAL A 498 -10.58 9.45 16.97
CA VAL A 498 -9.78 10.67 17.11
C VAL A 498 -8.39 10.45 16.52
N ASN A 499 -8.05 11.28 15.55
CA ASN A 499 -6.74 11.22 14.90
C ASN A 499 -5.66 11.63 15.89
N ASP A 500 -4.59 10.85 15.94
CA ASP A 500 -3.50 11.09 16.89
C ASP A 500 -2.86 12.48 16.72
N ALA A 501 -2.97 13.12 15.53
CA ALA A 501 -2.51 14.49 15.32
C ALA A 501 -3.20 15.46 16.28
N ALA A 502 -4.50 15.28 16.51
CA ALA A 502 -5.27 16.14 17.42
C ALA A 502 -4.89 15.93 18.89
N VAL A 503 -4.25 14.79 19.20
CA VAL A 503 -3.86 14.41 20.57
C VAL A 503 -2.45 14.87 20.91
N ILE A 504 -1.50 14.68 19.99
CA ILE A 504 -0.09 14.97 20.29
C ILE A 504 0.26 16.45 20.15
N THR A 505 -0.58 17.23 19.44
CA THR A 505 -0.32 18.68 19.30
C THR A 505 -0.56 19.43 20.60
N ASN A 506 0.23 20.46 20.83
CA ASN A 506 0.05 21.40 21.95
C ASN A 506 -0.88 22.58 21.60
N LYS A 507 -1.43 22.60 20.37
CA LYS A 507 -2.33 23.67 19.94
C LYS A 507 -3.56 23.74 20.83
N LYS A 508 -3.94 24.97 21.14
CA LYS A 508 -5.10 25.25 22.00
C LYS A 508 -6.34 25.64 21.21
N ASP A 509 -6.15 26.08 19.97
CA ASP A 509 -7.23 26.63 19.12
C ASP A 509 -7.05 26.17 17.68
N ASN A 510 -8.13 26.27 16.89
CA ASN A 510 -8.15 25.95 15.47
C ASN A 510 -7.74 24.49 15.18
N VAL A 511 -8.17 23.58 16.04
CA VAL A 511 -8.10 22.12 15.83
C VAL A 511 -9.55 21.61 15.73
N TYR A 512 -9.89 20.98 14.62
CA TYR A 512 -11.23 20.43 14.37
C TYR A 512 -11.13 18.92 14.27
N VAL A 513 -12.09 18.22 14.88
CA VAL A 513 -12.26 16.77 14.76
C VAL A 513 -13.66 16.54 14.19
N ILE A 514 -13.71 15.94 13.01
CA ILE A 514 -14.94 15.70 12.23
C ILE A 514 -15.17 14.19 12.18
N PRO A 515 -16.36 13.71 12.56
CA PRO A 515 -16.64 12.27 12.54
C PRO A 515 -16.81 11.78 11.09
N ALA A 516 -15.89 10.95 10.64
CA ALA A 516 -16.02 10.31 9.33
C ALA A 516 -16.79 9.01 9.46
N SER A 517 -17.52 8.65 8.40
CA SER A 517 -18.12 7.32 8.29
C SER A 517 -17.02 6.29 8.05
N THR A 518 -17.25 5.07 8.53
CA THR A 518 -16.34 3.96 8.25
C THR A 518 -16.59 3.40 6.84
N GLN A 519 -15.71 2.51 6.42
CA GLN A 519 -15.77 1.85 5.11
C GLN A 519 -17.06 1.03 4.90
N TYR A 520 -17.75 0.67 6.00
CA TYR A 520 -18.98 -0.14 5.95
C TYR A 520 -20.25 0.71 5.96
N GLU A 521 -20.07 2.01 6.08
CA GLU A 521 -21.17 2.98 6.09
C GLU A 521 -21.31 3.69 4.74
N THR A 522 -20.59 3.22 3.73
CA THR A 522 -20.67 3.68 2.34
C THR A 522 -20.24 2.53 1.43
N SER A 523 -20.48 2.66 0.11
CA SER A 523 -20.05 1.70 -0.89
C SER A 523 -18.93 2.29 -1.75
N GLY A 524 -18.14 1.40 -2.35
CA GLY A 524 -17.11 1.78 -3.30
C GLY A 524 -16.29 0.58 -3.72
N THR A 525 -15.25 0.82 -4.50
CA THR A 525 -14.34 -0.24 -4.94
C THR A 525 -13.02 -0.14 -4.19
N VAL A 526 -12.35 -1.29 -4.03
CA VAL A 526 -11.01 -1.35 -3.42
C VAL A 526 -10.10 -2.24 -4.27
N VAL A 527 -8.80 -2.00 -4.20
CA VAL A 527 -7.81 -2.75 -4.98
C VAL A 527 -6.96 -3.59 -4.04
N ALA A 528 -7.09 -4.90 -4.16
CA ALA A 528 -6.25 -5.84 -3.40
C ALA A 528 -4.79 -5.74 -3.85
N THR A 529 -3.88 -6.31 -3.06
CA THR A 529 -2.44 -6.23 -3.34
C THR A 529 -2.10 -6.69 -4.77
N ASN A 530 -2.86 -7.64 -5.32
CA ASN A 530 -2.62 -8.23 -6.64
C ASN A 530 -3.39 -7.53 -7.77
N ARG A 531 -3.75 -6.27 -7.60
CA ARG A 531 -4.38 -5.42 -8.63
C ARG A 531 -5.83 -5.80 -8.96
N SER A 532 -6.43 -6.67 -8.17
CA SER A 532 -7.84 -7.05 -8.34
C SER A 532 -8.75 -6.00 -7.71
N GLY A 533 -9.77 -5.59 -8.45
CA GLY A 533 -10.80 -4.69 -7.95
C GLY A 533 -11.92 -5.47 -7.27
N GLN A 534 -12.36 -4.99 -6.13
CA GLN A 534 -13.46 -5.62 -5.41
C GLN A 534 -14.51 -4.58 -5.05
N TRP A 535 -15.78 -4.93 -5.24
CA TRP A 535 -16.88 -4.08 -4.79
C TRP A 535 -17.05 -4.27 -3.29
N ARG A 536 -17.00 -3.18 -2.52
CA ARG A 536 -17.24 -3.20 -1.08
C ARG A 536 -18.59 -2.53 -0.82
N SER A 537 -19.59 -3.34 -0.47
CA SER A 537 -20.95 -2.88 -0.28
C SER A 537 -21.14 -2.22 1.08
N GLN A 538 -21.94 -1.19 1.12
CA GLN A 538 -22.40 -0.57 2.36
C GLN A 538 -23.18 -1.58 3.18
N VAL A 539 -22.89 -1.67 4.46
CA VAL A 539 -23.54 -2.60 5.41
C VAL A 539 -24.62 -1.88 6.21
N CYS A 540 -24.34 -0.68 6.67
CA CYS A 540 -25.28 0.10 7.47
C CYS A 540 -25.15 1.58 7.12
N LYS A 541 -26.15 2.36 7.53
CA LYS A 541 -26.12 3.82 7.35
C LYS A 541 -25.03 4.44 8.26
N PRO A 542 -24.53 5.63 7.89
CA PRO A 542 -23.59 6.34 8.78
C PRO A 542 -24.13 6.44 10.20
N LEU A 543 -23.26 6.06 11.16
CA LEU A 543 -23.61 6.10 12.58
C LEU A 543 -23.35 7.50 13.15
N TYR A 544 -24.18 7.89 14.11
CA TYR A 544 -24.08 9.18 14.79
C TYR A 544 -24.20 10.34 13.80
N GLU A 545 -23.39 11.39 13.96
CA GLU A 545 -23.34 12.52 13.04
C GLU A 545 -22.21 12.37 12.01
N SER A 546 -21.76 11.13 11.74
CA SER A 546 -20.64 10.91 10.82
C SER A 546 -21.04 11.19 9.37
N ILE A 547 -20.05 11.63 8.61
CA ILE A 547 -20.24 12.00 7.20
C ILE A 547 -19.25 11.19 6.35
N PRO A 548 -19.71 10.59 5.23
CA PRO A 548 -18.78 9.96 4.29
C PRO A 548 -17.81 10.99 3.69
N ASP A 549 -16.58 10.58 3.45
CA ASP A 549 -15.53 11.52 3.02
C ASP A 549 -15.87 12.25 1.74
N HIS A 550 -16.50 11.57 0.76
CA HIS A 550 -16.90 12.24 -0.47
C HIS A 550 -17.96 13.32 -0.24
N GLU A 551 -18.92 13.06 0.65
CA GLU A 551 -19.95 14.06 0.99
C GLU A 551 -19.31 15.26 1.70
N LEU A 552 -18.34 15.02 2.58
CA LEU A 552 -17.57 16.09 3.23
C LEU A 552 -16.91 16.98 2.17
N LEU A 553 -16.27 16.37 1.17
CA LEU A 553 -15.60 17.12 0.10
C LEU A 553 -16.62 17.94 -0.71
N PHE A 554 -17.78 17.37 -1.02
CA PHE A 554 -18.83 18.06 -1.76
C PHE A 554 -19.33 19.27 -0.97
N GLU A 555 -19.56 19.10 0.32
CA GLU A 555 -20.02 20.17 1.19
C GLU A 555 -18.98 21.27 1.35
N LEU A 556 -17.70 20.92 1.45
CA LEU A 556 -16.61 21.89 1.47
C LEU A 556 -16.50 22.64 0.13
N ALA A 557 -16.65 21.90 -0.99
CA ALA A 557 -16.59 22.53 -2.33
C ALA A 557 -17.69 23.55 -2.52
N LYS A 558 -18.90 23.31 -1.95
CA LYS A 558 -20.00 24.28 -1.99
C LYS A 558 -19.59 25.60 -1.32
N ARG A 559 -18.94 25.52 -0.16
CA ARG A 559 -18.55 26.68 0.63
C ARG A 559 -17.34 27.40 0.03
N ILE A 560 -16.44 26.66 -0.60
CA ILE A 560 -15.23 27.21 -1.23
C ILE A 560 -15.57 27.81 -2.60
N GLY A 561 -16.54 27.21 -3.32
CA GLY A 561 -17.04 27.77 -4.56
C GLY A 561 -16.68 27.03 -5.84
N PHE A 562 -16.42 25.69 -5.76
CA PHE A 562 -16.21 24.89 -6.99
C PHE A 562 -16.96 23.55 -6.98
N TYR A 563 -18.09 23.49 -6.29
CA TYR A 563 -18.93 22.28 -6.24
C TYR A 563 -19.39 21.85 -7.63
N ASP A 564 -19.81 22.77 -8.47
CA ASP A 564 -20.30 22.43 -9.80
C ASP A 564 -19.17 21.78 -10.63
N GLU A 565 -17.99 22.39 -10.62
CA GLU A 565 -16.82 21.86 -11.37
C GLU A 565 -16.43 20.49 -10.84
N LEU A 566 -16.45 20.29 -9.54
CA LEU A 566 -16.06 19.03 -8.91
C LEU A 566 -17.01 17.89 -9.28
N THR A 567 -18.31 18.15 -9.32
CA THR A 567 -19.34 17.10 -9.39
C THR A 567 -20.09 17.01 -10.71
N ARG A 568 -19.87 17.92 -11.67
CA ARG A 568 -20.68 17.95 -12.89
C ARG A 568 -20.62 16.68 -13.72
N THR A 569 -19.52 15.92 -13.60
CA THR A 569 -19.35 14.67 -14.36
C THR A 569 -20.11 13.49 -13.75
N ILE A 570 -20.59 13.61 -12.52
CA ILE A 570 -21.28 12.51 -11.82
C ILE A 570 -22.73 12.85 -11.44
N ARG A 571 -23.18 14.08 -11.72
CA ARG A 571 -24.58 14.44 -11.46
C ARG A 571 -25.45 14.11 -12.70
N ASP A 572 -26.63 13.56 -12.42
CA ASP A 572 -27.63 13.34 -13.48
C ASP A 572 -28.37 14.66 -13.79
N ALA A 573 -29.35 14.60 -14.69
CA ALA A 573 -30.10 15.78 -15.13
C ALA A 573 -30.84 16.51 -13.99
N ASP A 574 -31.18 15.78 -12.93
CA ASP A 574 -31.86 16.34 -11.75
C ASP A 574 -30.87 16.77 -10.65
N GLY A 575 -29.57 16.67 -10.93
CA GLY A 575 -28.50 17.04 -9.98
C GLY A 575 -28.20 15.98 -8.94
N LYS A 576 -28.75 14.77 -9.09
CA LYS A 576 -28.52 13.67 -8.17
C LYS A 576 -27.22 12.92 -8.52
N ILE A 577 -26.52 12.47 -7.49
CA ILE A 577 -25.31 11.65 -7.64
C ILE A 577 -25.63 10.21 -7.22
N GLU A 578 -25.49 9.27 -8.16
CA GLU A 578 -25.59 7.84 -7.83
C GLU A 578 -24.21 7.36 -7.37
N TRP A 579 -24.02 7.37 -6.07
CA TRP A 579 -22.75 7.00 -5.46
C TRP A 579 -22.75 5.53 -5.05
N PRO A 580 -21.68 4.77 -5.33
CA PRO A 580 -20.43 5.19 -6.00
C PRO A 580 -20.42 5.00 -7.52
N GLU A 581 -21.48 4.45 -8.08
CA GLU A 581 -21.52 3.99 -9.47
C GLU A 581 -21.08 5.06 -10.48
N ALA A 582 -21.59 6.29 -10.34
CA ALA A 582 -21.21 7.37 -11.26
C ALA A 582 -19.70 7.67 -11.18
N ALA A 583 -19.13 7.66 -9.99
CA ALA A 583 -17.71 7.88 -9.80
C ALA A 583 -16.87 6.71 -10.34
N THR A 584 -17.34 5.47 -10.15
CA THR A 584 -16.69 4.28 -10.69
C THR A 584 -16.63 4.35 -12.22
N HIS A 585 -17.73 4.75 -12.87
CA HIS A 585 -17.75 4.95 -14.32
C HIS A 585 -16.78 6.04 -14.76
N GLU A 586 -16.72 7.15 -14.02
CA GLU A 586 -15.76 8.23 -14.35
C GLU A 586 -14.32 7.72 -14.30
N ILE A 587 -13.97 6.98 -13.25
CA ILE A 587 -12.64 6.38 -13.08
C ILE A 587 -12.32 5.46 -14.27
N ALA A 588 -13.24 4.57 -14.61
CA ALA A 588 -13.05 3.62 -15.72
C ALA A 588 -12.85 4.36 -17.05
N ASN A 589 -13.55 5.45 -17.26
CA ASN A 589 -13.45 6.23 -18.51
C ASN A 589 -12.15 7.02 -18.61
N ILE A 590 -11.60 7.47 -17.49
CA ILE A 590 -10.48 8.40 -17.52
C ILE A 590 -9.11 7.73 -17.37
N ILE A 591 -9.00 6.62 -16.62
CA ILE A 591 -7.72 5.99 -16.32
C ILE A 591 -7.40 4.91 -17.36
N LYS A 592 -6.60 5.28 -18.37
CA LYS A 592 -6.16 4.37 -19.44
C LYS A 592 -4.79 3.76 -19.16
N THR A 593 -3.89 4.51 -18.51
CA THR A 593 -2.48 4.16 -18.32
C THR A 593 -2.25 2.80 -17.65
N ILE A 594 -3.09 2.44 -16.69
CA ILE A 594 -3.02 1.14 -16.02
C ILE A 594 -4.21 0.25 -16.40
N GLY A 595 -5.01 0.67 -17.40
CA GLY A 595 -6.09 -0.15 -17.95
C GLY A 595 -7.24 -0.39 -16.98
N MET A 596 -7.95 0.68 -16.61
CA MET A 596 -9.14 0.55 -15.76
C MET A 596 -10.46 0.61 -16.53
N THR A 597 -10.41 0.68 -17.85
CA THR A 597 -11.61 0.79 -18.70
C THR A 597 -12.61 -0.34 -18.44
N GLY A 598 -12.12 -1.54 -18.14
CA GLY A 598 -12.98 -2.68 -17.87
C GLY A 598 -13.63 -2.72 -16.48
N TRP A 599 -13.29 -1.79 -15.61
CA TRP A 599 -13.79 -1.78 -14.21
C TRP A 599 -15.12 -1.05 -14.10
N THR A 600 -16.16 -1.61 -14.76
CA THR A 600 -17.50 -1.04 -14.63
C THR A 600 -18.14 -1.54 -13.33
N PRO A 601 -19.04 -0.75 -12.73
CA PRO A 601 -19.75 -1.21 -11.53
C PRO A 601 -20.49 -2.54 -11.76
N GLU A 602 -21.07 -2.70 -12.92
CA GLU A 602 -21.85 -3.90 -13.28
C GLU A 602 -20.96 -5.16 -13.24
N ARG A 603 -19.75 -5.07 -13.80
CA ARG A 603 -18.80 -6.19 -13.80
C ARG A 603 -18.30 -6.52 -12.40
N LEU A 604 -17.92 -5.49 -11.63
CA LEU A 604 -17.38 -5.69 -10.29
C LEU A 604 -18.44 -6.23 -9.32
N LYS A 605 -19.67 -5.77 -9.43
CA LYS A 605 -20.80 -6.31 -8.66
C LYS A 605 -21.07 -7.77 -9.05
N ARG A 606 -21.03 -8.08 -10.35
CA ARG A 606 -21.22 -9.45 -10.85
C ARG A 606 -20.16 -10.38 -10.25
N HIS A 607 -18.91 -9.91 -10.12
CA HIS A 607 -17.86 -10.69 -9.48
C HIS A 607 -18.15 -10.93 -7.99
N GLN A 608 -18.68 -9.93 -7.28
CA GLN A 608 -19.06 -10.09 -5.87
C GLN A 608 -20.19 -11.12 -5.73
N GLU A 609 -21.19 -11.05 -6.60
CA GLU A 609 -22.33 -11.96 -6.56
C GLU A 609 -21.92 -13.42 -6.81
N ASN A 610 -20.84 -13.62 -7.56
CA ASN A 610 -20.43 -14.92 -8.08
C ASN A 610 -19.07 -15.39 -7.53
N TRP A 611 -18.76 -15.10 -6.26
CA TRP A 611 -17.49 -15.51 -5.64
C TRP A 611 -17.20 -17.01 -5.85
N ASP A 612 -18.20 -17.87 -5.67
CA ASP A 612 -18.09 -19.35 -5.78
C ASP A 612 -17.80 -19.85 -7.21
N LYS A 613 -17.90 -18.97 -8.18
CA LYS A 613 -17.71 -19.33 -9.60
C LYS A 613 -16.28 -19.11 -10.09
N PHE A 614 -15.36 -18.70 -9.21
CA PHE A 614 -13.96 -18.51 -9.57
C PHE A 614 -13.10 -19.65 -9.01
N ASP A 615 -12.07 -20.00 -9.74
CA ASP A 615 -11.06 -20.97 -9.27
C ASP A 615 -10.03 -20.25 -8.39
N GLU A 616 -9.74 -20.83 -7.24
CA GLU A 616 -8.82 -20.22 -6.25
C GLU A 616 -7.39 -20.06 -6.78
N VAL A 617 -6.89 -21.06 -7.54
CA VAL A 617 -5.50 -21.12 -7.96
C VAL A 617 -5.24 -20.30 -9.22
N THR A 618 -6.15 -20.37 -10.19
CA THR A 618 -6.01 -19.66 -11.46
C THR A 618 -6.68 -18.28 -11.45
N SER A 619 -7.59 -18.05 -10.50
CA SER A 619 -8.41 -16.84 -10.44
C SER A 619 -9.45 -16.75 -11.57
N LEU A 620 -9.58 -17.78 -12.41
CA LEU A 620 -10.41 -17.75 -13.61
C LEU A 620 -11.86 -18.13 -13.29
N GLY A 621 -12.80 -17.42 -13.90
CA GLY A 621 -14.23 -17.74 -13.83
C GLY A 621 -14.53 -19.04 -14.55
N LYS A 622 -15.30 -19.92 -13.88
CA LYS A 622 -15.59 -21.26 -14.37
C LYS A 622 -16.50 -21.26 -15.61
N PRO A 623 -16.31 -22.24 -16.52
CA PRO A 623 -17.16 -22.37 -17.71
C PRO A 623 -18.65 -22.49 -17.36
N GLY A 624 -19.50 -21.89 -18.16
CA GLY A 624 -20.94 -21.96 -17.98
C GLY A 624 -21.50 -21.06 -16.87
N THR A 625 -20.70 -20.15 -16.34
CA THR A 625 -21.10 -19.22 -15.27
C THR A 625 -21.17 -17.77 -15.78
N PRO A 626 -21.82 -16.86 -15.06
CA PRO A 626 -21.89 -15.46 -15.48
C PRO A 626 -20.51 -14.75 -15.56
N VAL A 627 -19.47 -15.35 -15.01
CA VAL A 627 -18.12 -14.79 -14.99
C VAL A 627 -17.12 -15.61 -15.80
N GLU A 628 -17.64 -16.50 -16.67
CA GLU A 628 -16.81 -17.36 -17.51
C GLU A 628 -15.75 -16.55 -18.27
N GLY A 629 -14.48 -16.99 -18.14
CA GLY A 629 -13.37 -16.41 -18.88
C GLY A 629 -12.79 -15.12 -18.29
N GLU A 630 -13.41 -14.58 -17.23
CA GLU A 630 -12.89 -13.40 -16.54
C GLU A 630 -12.05 -13.82 -15.34
N TYR A 631 -11.05 -13.05 -15.00
CA TYR A 631 -10.24 -13.28 -13.79
C TYR A 631 -10.84 -12.47 -12.63
N TYR A 632 -10.88 -13.08 -11.44
CA TYR A 632 -11.53 -12.46 -10.27
C TYR A 632 -10.99 -11.06 -10.00
N GLY A 633 -11.88 -10.10 -9.94
CA GLY A 633 -11.55 -8.71 -9.68
C GLY A 633 -10.94 -7.99 -10.89
N LEU A 634 -10.94 -8.63 -12.07
CA LEU A 634 -10.45 -8.00 -13.31
C LEU A 634 -9.11 -7.31 -13.08
N PRO A 635 -8.07 -8.05 -12.63
CA PRO A 635 -6.80 -7.40 -12.26
C PRO A 635 -6.31 -6.46 -13.36
N TRP A 636 -6.01 -5.21 -13.01
CA TRP A 636 -5.56 -4.29 -14.04
C TRP A 636 -4.15 -4.69 -14.53
N PRO A 637 -3.81 -4.45 -15.80
CA PRO A 637 -4.60 -3.80 -16.87
C PRO A 637 -5.77 -4.63 -17.36
N CYS A 638 -6.91 -3.95 -17.46
CA CYS A 638 -8.16 -4.45 -17.99
C CYS A 638 -8.59 -3.43 -19.06
N TRP A 639 -8.13 -3.65 -20.28
CA TRP A 639 -8.00 -2.61 -21.33
C TRP A 639 -9.32 -2.11 -21.87
N THR A 640 -10.33 -3.00 -21.91
CA THR A 640 -11.63 -2.68 -22.52
C THR A 640 -12.74 -3.27 -21.64
N GLU A 641 -13.96 -2.90 -21.93
CA GLU A 641 -15.13 -3.41 -21.19
C GLU A 641 -15.28 -4.93 -21.26
N ASN A 642 -14.62 -5.58 -22.24
CA ASN A 642 -14.72 -7.02 -22.42
C ASN A 642 -13.42 -7.74 -22.08
N HIS A 643 -12.38 -7.01 -21.65
CA HIS A 643 -11.09 -7.60 -21.31
C HIS A 643 -11.21 -8.38 -19.98
N PRO A 644 -10.60 -9.57 -19.87
CA PRO A 644 -10.76 -10.41 -18.67
C PRO A 644 -9.93 -9.99 -17.48
N GLY A 645 -9.04 -9.00 -17.62
CA GLY A 645 -8.04 -8.66 -16.61
C GLY A 645 -6.71 -9.37 -16.89
N SER A 646 -5.68 -8.96 -16.14
CA SER A 646 -4.29 -9.44 -16.34
C SER A 646 -3.75 -9.97 -15.01
N PRO A 647 -4.02 -11.23 -14.67
CA PRO A 647 -3.65 -11.76 -13.34
C PRO A 647 -2.15 -11.94 -13.16
N ILE A 648 -1.40 -12.18 -14.25
CA ILE A 648 0.06 -12.31 -14.23
C ILE A 648 0.63 -11.30 -15.23
N LEU A 649 1.29 -10.28 -14.73
CA LEU A 649 1.93 -9.27 -15.59
C LEU A 649 3.11 -9.88 -16.34
N TYR A 650 3.31 -9.43 -17.57
CA TYR A 650 4.48 -9.73 -18.39
C TYR A 650 4.51 -11.17 -18.93
N ASP A 651 3.36 -11.84 -18.92
CA ASP A 651 3.18 -13.18 -19.50
C ASP A 651 3.07 -13.05 -21.02
N THR A 652 4.12 -13.43 -21.74
CA THR A 652 4.14 -13.38 -23.19
C THR A 652 3.63 -14.65 -23.86
N HIS A 653 3.22 -15.64 -23.06
CA HIS A 653 2.63 -16.89 -23.57
C HIS A 653 1.13 -16.75 -23.84
N LYS A 654 0.52 -15.67 -23.32
CA LYS A 654 -0.90 -15.38 -23.56
C LYS A 654 -1.03 -14.19 -24.50
N SER A 655 -2.11 -14.16 -25.27
CA SER A 655 -2.41 -12.96 -26.08
C SER A 655 -2.78 -11.79 -25.18
N VAL A 656 -2.63 -10.58 -25.72
CA VAL A 656 -3.00 -9.34 -24.96
C VAL A 656 -4.49 -9.38 -24.61
N ARG A 657 -5.32 -9.95 -25.48
CA ARG A 657 -6.77 -10.11 -25.22
C ARG A 657 -7.07 -11.03 -24.04
N GLU A 658 -6.15 -11.94 -23.71
CA GLU A 658 -6.30 -12.90 -22.61
C GLU A 658 -5.53 -12.49 -21.35
N GLY A 659 -4.98 -11.27 -21.33
CA GLY A 659 -4.24 -10.75 -20.19
C GLY A 659 -2.73 -10.85 -20.30
N GLY A 660 -2.22 -11.28 -21.46
CA GLY A 660 -0.79 -11.33 -21.73
C GLY A 660 -0.21 -9.98 -22.08
N MET A 661 1.12 -9.83 -21.95
CA MET A 661 1.82 -8.59 -22.27
C MET A 661 3.33 -8.74 -22.19
N GLY A 662 4.05 -7.86 -22.91
CA GLY A 662 5.49 -7.71 -22.76
C GLY A 662 5.82 -6.76 -21.60
N PHE A 663 7.10 -6.51 -21.36
CA PHE A 663 7.50 -5.49 -20.40
C PHE A 663 7.12 -4.12 -20.94
N ARG A 664 6.79 -3.24 -20.03
CA ARG A 664 6.45 -1.86 -20.29
C ARG A 664 7.46 -0.99 -19.55
N ASN A 665 8.11 -0.11 -20.23
CA ASN A 665 9.10 0.75 -19.60
C ASN A 665 8.52 2.16 -19.48
N ARG A 666 7.96 2.45 -18.34
CA ARG A 666 7.17 3.65 -18.12
C ARG A 666 7.97 4.88 -17.72
N PHE A 667 8.97 4.72 -16.86
CA PHE A 667 9.73 5.83 -16.30
C PHE A 667 11.13 5.83 -16.86
N GLY A 668 11.69 7.03 -17.07
CA GLY A 668 13.06 7.16 -17.54
C GLY A 668 13.32 6.43 -18.85
N LEU A 669 12.41 6.53 -19.76
CA LEU A 669 12.50 5.81 -21.04
C LEU A 669 13.59 6.34 -21.96
N GLU A 670 14.02 7.57 -21.79
CA GLU A 670 15.06 8.18 -22.63
C GLU A 670 16.40 8.19 -21.90
N HIS A 671 17.43 7.90 -22.68
CA HIS A 671 18.82 8.03 -22.23
C HIS A 671 19.57 8.80 -23.29
N ASN A 672 20.12 9.96 -22.92
CA ASN A 672 20.82 10.86 -23.84
C ASN A 672 19.99 11.18 -25.08
N GLY A 673 18.69 11.42 -24.88
CA GLY A 673 17.79 11.75 -25.98
C GLY A 673 17.34 10.58 -26.84
N VAL A 674 17.69 9.33 -26.43
CA VAL A 674 17.32 8.12 -27.18
C VAL A 674 16.29 7.35 -26.38
N SER A 675 15.14 7.06 -27.00
CA SER A 675 14.09 6.24 -26.39
C SER A 675 14.62 4.81 -26.17
N GLN A 676 14.31 4.25 -25.04
CA GLN A 676 14.71 2.88 -24.69
C GLN A 676 13.60 1.86 -25.00
N LEU A 677 12.56 2.27 -25.69
CA LEU A 677 11.55 1.34 -26.18
C LEU A 677 12.02 0.66 -27.46
N ALA A 678 11.59 -0.51 -27.63
CA ALA A 678 11.64 -1.38 -28.82
C ALA A 678 12.71 -1.08 -29.85
N ALA A 679 12.38 -0.25 -30.84
CA ALA A 679 13.22 -0.02 -32.01
C ALA A 679 14.59 0.58 -31.69
N GLU A 680 14.77 1.10 -30.51
CA GLU A 680 16.01 1.74 -30.08
C GLU A 680 16.70 0.94 -28.95
N GLY A 681 16.48 -0.37 -28.93
CA GLY A 681 17.23 -1.26 -28.05
C GLY A 681 16.50 -1.84 -26.87
N SER A 682 15.24 -1.47 -26.66
CA SER A 682 14.47 -2.05 -25.56
C SER A 682 14.14 -3.52 -25.81
N ALA A 683 13.80 -3.84 -27.06
CA ALA A 683 13.53 -5.20 -27.50
C ALA A 683 14.10 -5.37 -28.88
N PRO A 684 15.18 -6.11 -29.04
CA PRO A 684 15.84 -6.25 -30.36
C PRO A 684 14.89 -6.82 -31.43
N VAL A 685 14.98 -6.31 -32.63
CA VAL A 685 14.24 -6.84 -33.76
C VAL A 685 14.60 -8.32 -33.94
N GLY A 686 13.60 -9.15 -34.07
CA GLY A 686 13.80 -10.60 -34.23
C GLY A 686 13.92 -11.37 -32.91
N SER A 687 13.79 -10.68 -31.76
CA SER A 687 13.75 -11.36 -30.47
C SER A 687 12.46 -12.18 -30.30
N SER A 688 12.44 -13.05 -29.31
CA SER A 688 11.25 -13.88 -29.04
C SER A 688 10.03 -13.05 -28.62
N ILE A 689 10.22 -11.80 -28.23
CA ILE A 689 9.13 -10.88 -27.90
C ILE A 689 8.73 -10.03 -29.13
N ASN A 690 8.99 -10.57 -30.28
CA ASN A 690 8.49 -10.06 -31.55
C ASN A 690 8.99 -8.65 -31.91
N GLY A 691 10.28 -8.46 -31.79
CA GLY A 691 10.95 -7.32 -32.41
C GLY A 691 10.68 -5.95 -31.84
N GLY A 692 9.82 -5.88 -30.91
CA GLY A 692 9.56 -4.60 -30.25
C GLY A 692 8.87 -3.57 -31.17
N TYR A 693 8.20 -2.64 -30.55
CA TYR A 693 7.55 -1.53 -31.21
C TYR A 693 7.39 -0.39 -30.21
N PRO A 694 7.34 0.84 -30.67
CA PRO A 694 7.15 1.98 -29.76
C PRO A 694 5.71 2.04 -29.23
N GLU A 695 5.52 2.86 -28.22
CA GLU A 695 4.19 3.17 -27.70
C GLU A 695 3.26 3.62 -28.83
N ILE A 696 2.02 3.16 -28.77
CA ILE A 696 1.03 3.45 -29.82
C ILE A 696 0.45 4.86 -29.63
N LYS A 697 0.58 5.67 -30.66
CA LYS A 697 0.07 7.04 -30.71
C LYS A 697 -0.75 7.23 -31.98
N LYS A 698 -1.53 8.30 -32.02
CA LYS A 698 -2.33 8.66 -33.20
C LYS A 698 -1.51 8.65 -34.48
N ASP A 699 -0.28 9.19 -34.43
CA ASP A 699 0.55 9.35 -35.60
C ASP A 699 1.26 8.06 -36.08
N ASN A 700 1.27 7.00 -35.25
CA ASN A 700 1.95 5.77 -35.62
C ASN A 700 1.06 4.53 -35.64
N ILE A 701 -0.20 4.64 -35.25
CA ILE A 701 -1.10 3.48 -35.08
C ILE A 701 -1.29 2.73 -36.43
N GLU A 702 -1.54 3.44 -37.51
CA GLU A 702 -1.76 2.79 -38.81
C GLU A 702 -0.54 1.99 -39.23
N LYS A 703 0.65 2.56 -39.04
CA LYS A 703 1.90 1.92 -39.41
C LYS A 703 2.18 0.69 -38.55
N ILE A 704 2.04 0.82 -37.22
CA ILE A 704 2.41 -0.26 -36.30
C ILE A 704 1.41 -1.41 -36.38
N LEU A 705 0.11 -1.10 -36.47
CA LEU A 705 -0.93 -2.14 -36.48
C LEU A 705 -1.22 -2.65 -37.91
N GLY A 706 -0.72 -2.00 -38.92
CA GLY A 706 -0.99 -2.39 -40.31
C GLY A 706 -2.47 -2.22 -40.65
N ILE A 707 -3.06 -1.12 -40.23
CA ILE A 707 -4.51 -0.82 -40.45
C ILE A 707 -4.66 0.53 -41.13
N THR A 708 -5.88 0.79 -41.61
CA THR A 708 -6.29 2.11 -42.08
C THR A 708 -7.47 2.57 -41.21
N LEU A 709 -7.30 3.72 -40.58
CA LEU A 709 -8.39 4.33 -39.80
C LEU A 709 -9.34 5.09 -40.71
N THR A 710 -10.62 5.05 -40.40
CA THR A 710 -11.62 5.87 -41.10
C THR A 710 -11.45 7.34 -40.71
N ASP A 711 -12.00 8.25 -41.48
CA ASP A 711 -11.97 9.68 -41.12
C ASP A 711 -12.70 9.95 -39.82
N ASP A 712 -13.80 9.24 -39.55
CA ASP A 712 -14.53 9.33 -38.29
C ASP A 712 -13.63 8.89 -37.10
N GLU A 713 -12.95 7.76 -37.24
CA GLU A 713 -12.03 7.27 -36.20
C GLU A 713 -10.91 8.27 -35.95
N LYS A 714 -10.30 8.79 -37.04
CA LYS A 714 -9.23 9.81 -36.93
C LYS A 714 -9.68 11.07 -36.20
N ALA A 715 -10.95 11.44 -36.38
CA ALA A 715 -11.52 12.62 -35.74
C ALA A 715 -11.74 12.42 -34.23
N ARG A 716 -12.03 11.19 -33.82
CA ARG A 716 -12.39 10.87 -32.43
C ARG A 716 -11.23 10.48 -31.54
N ILE A 717 -10.14 9.89 -32.11
CA ILE A 717 -9.07 9.36 -31.26
C ILE A 717 -8.23 10.47 -30.63
N GLY A 718 -7.72 10.19 -29.44
CA GLY A 718 -6.79 11.07 -28.73
C GLY A 718 -5.38 10.99 -29.31
N ALA A 719 -4.47 11.82 -28.76
CA ALA A 719 -3.07 11.90 -29.23
C ALA A 719 -2.33 10.58 -29.02
N SER A 720 -2.69 9.84 -27.99
CA SER A 720 -2.08 8.54 -27.65
C SER A 720 -3.13 7.65 -27.02
N TRP A 721 -2.84 6.36 -26.91
CA TRP A 721 -3.73 5.40 -26.26
C TRP A 721 -4.13 5.85 -24.83
N SER A 722 -3.23 6.49 -24.11
CA SER A 722 -3.48 6.90 -22.72
C SER A 722 -4.36 8.14 -22.60
N THR A 723 -4.48 8.93 -23.66
CA THR A 723 -5.33 10.12 -23.68
C THR A 723 -6.50 9.97 -24.68
N ASP A 724 -6.75 8.75 -25.12
CA ASP A 724 -7.81 8.45 -26.07
C ASP A 724 -9.12 8.11 -25.33
N ASP A 725 -9.95 9.12 -25.12
CA ASP A 725 -11.24 8.93 -24.44
C ASP A 725 -12.23 8.11 -25.27
N SER A 726 -12.01 7.96 -26.56
CA SER A 726 -12.82 7.08 -27.41
C SER A 726 -12.50 5.60 -27.22
N ASN A 727 -11.34 5.28 -26.63
CA ASN A 727 -10.82 3.93 -26.46
C ASN A 727 -10.58 3.18 -27.80
N ILE A 728 -10.58 3.88 -28.91
CA ILE A 728 -10.37 3.26 -30.25
C ILE A 728 -8.97 2.68 -30.35
N ILE A 729 -7.95 3.42 -29.86
CA ILE A 729 -6.55 2.96 -29.96
C ILE A 729 -6.38 1.61 -29.23
N ALA A 730 -6.82 1.53 -27.98
CA ALA A 730 -6.73 0.29 -27.21
C ALA A 730 -7.48 -0.86 -27.88
N THR A 731 -8.69 -0.59 -28.38
CA THR A 731 -9.50 -1.61 -29.05
C THR A 731 -8.78 -2.15 -30.30
N LYS A 732 -8.25 -1.28 -31.16
CA LYS A 732 -7.50 -1.69 -32.36
C LYS A 732 -6.24 -2.47 -31.99
N CYS A 733 -5.55 -2.06 -30.92
CA CYS A 733 -4.37 -2.78 -30.41
C CYS A 733 -4.73 -4.20 -30.02
N LEU A 734 -5.81 -4.39 -29.27
CA LEU A 734 -6.24 -5.72 -28.85
C LEU A 734 -6.65 -6.59 -30.03
N GLU A 735 -7.30 -6.02 -31.04
CA GLU A 735 -7.67 -6.73 -32.28
C GLU A 735 -6.44 -7.30 -32.97
N LYS A 736 -5.30 -6.61 -32.87
CA LYS A 736 -4.03 -7.02 -33.49
C LYS A 736 -3.11 -7.77 -32.52
N ASN A 737 -3.56 -8.02 -31.32
CA ASN A 737 -2.76 -8.69 -30.28
C ASN A 737 -1.48 -7.92 -29.95
N ILE A 738 -1.59 -6.60 -29.86
CA ILE A 738 -0.45 -5.70 -29.60
C ILE A 738 -0.79 -4.87 -28.36
N ALA A 739 0.14 -4.78 -27.42
CA ALA A 739 -0.05 -3.96 -26.22
C ALA A 739 0.09 -2.47 -26.58
N PRO A 740 -0.81 -1.62 -26.07
CA PRO A 740 -0.80 -0.21 -26.47
C PRO A 740 0.44 0.59 -26.02
N TYR A 741 1.09 0.18 -24.95
CA TYR A 741 2.25 0.88 -24.37
C TYR A 741 3.59 0.52 -25.04
N GLY A 742 3.58 -0.29 -26.11
CA GLY A 742 4.80 -0.75 -26.74
C GLY A 742 5.31 -2.05 -26.12
N ASN A 743 6.41 -2.57 -26.68
CA ASN A 743 7.01 -3.82 -26.24
C ASN A 743 8.47 -3.57 -25.89
N ALA A 744 8.79 -3.50 -24.60
CA ALA A 744 10.10 -3.11 -24.09
C ALA A 744 10.82 -4.27 -23.42
N ARG A 745 12.12 -4.08 -23.20
CA ARG A 745 12.92 -4.93 -22.32
C ARG A 745 12.77 -4.40 -20.88
N ALA A 746 12.79 -5.29 -19.91
CA ALA A 746 13.09 -4.92 -18.54
C ALA A 746 14.52 -4.38 -18.49
N ARG A 747 14.82 -3.53 -17.53
CA ARG A 747 16.16 -2.95 -17.43
C ARG A 747 16.68 -2.94 -16.00
N THR A 748 17.98 -3.09 -15.88
CA THR A 748 18.68 -3.03 -14.60
C THR A 748 19.13 -1.62 -14.26
N ILE A 749 19.15 -0.73 -15.26
CA ILE A 749 19.70 0.63 -15.15
C ILE A 749 18.55 1.65 -15.07
N VAL A 750 18.63 2.56 -14.11
CA VAL A 750 17.74 3.72 -14.05
C VAL A 750 18.60 4.98 -14.07
N TRP A 751 18.72 5.59 -15.24
CA TRP A 751 19.66 6.69 -15.47
C TRP A 751 19.37 7.93 -14.62
N THR A 752 18.12 8.10 -14.16
CA THR A 752 17.72 9.27 -13.38
C THR A 752 17.91 9.09 -11.88
N PHE A 753 18.24 7.87 -11.43
CA PHE A 753 18.50 7.61 -10.01
C PHE A 753 19.97 7.88 -9.68
N ALA A 754 20.22 8.30 -8.46
CA ALA A 754 21.59 8.52 -7.98
C ALA A 754 22.43 7.25 -8.10
N ASP A 755 21.87 6.09 -7.77
CA ASP A 755 22.49 4.79 -8.04
C ASP A 755 21.81 4.19 -9.26
N GLN A 756 22.47 4.26 -10.41
CA GLN A 756 21.89 3.80 -11.68
C GLN A 756 21.61 2.30 -11.68
N ILE A 757 22.46 1.50 -10.99
CA ILE A 757 22.17 0.10 -10.65
C ILE A 757 22.11 0.01 -9.13
N PRO A 758 21.45 -1.01 -8.56
CA PRO A 758 21.43 -1.13 -7.09
C PRO A 758 22.84 -1.18 -6.51
N GLN A 759 23.10 -0.36 -5.49
CA GLN A 759 24.36 -0.28 -4.78
C GLN A 759 24.11 -0.41 -3.29
N HIS A 760 24.97 -1.17 -2.60
CA HIS A 760 24.90 -1.20 -1.14
C HIS A 760 25.42 0.12 -0.57
N ARG A 761 24.67 0.66 0.37
CA ARG A 761 25.08 1.79 1.21
C ARG A 761 24.61 1.49 2.61
N GLU A 762 25.48 1.73 3.58
CA GLU A 762 25.12 1.49 4.98
C GLU A 762 23.99 2.41 5.43
N PRO A 763 23.17 1.96 6.39
CA PRO A 763 22.16 2.83 7.00
C PRO A 763 22.77 4.12 7.53
N ILE A 764 21.96 5.15 7.65
CA ILE A 764 22.44 6.46 8.12
C ILE A 764 23.11 6.35 9.51
N HIS A 765 22.64 5.44 10.33
CA HIS A 765 23.31 5.05 11.57
C HIS A 765 23.72 3.58 11.44
N SER A 766 24.97 3.33 11.24
CA SER A 766 25.48 1.96 11.07
C SER A 766 26.18 1.47 12.33
N PRO A 767 25.98 0.21 12.73
CA PRO A 767 26.78 -0.39 13.83
C PRO A 767 28.20 -0.75 13.38
N ARG A 768 28.51 -0.60 12.09
CA ARG A 768 29.78 -0.98 11.47
C ARG A 768 30.43 0.27 10.85
N PRO A 769 31.11 1.10 11.64
CA PRO A 769 31.77 2.31 11.10
C PRO A 769 32.80 2.02 10.01
N ASP A 770 33.41 0.84 10.02
CA ASP A 770 34.32 0.39 8.95
C ASP A 770 33.58 0.26 7.63
N LEU A 771 32.36 -0.34 7.66
CA LEU A 771 31.54 -0.50 6.46
C LEU A 771 30.89 0.82 6.04
N ALA A 772 30.57 1.71 6.99
CA ALA A 772 30.05 3.03 6.68
C ALA A 772 31.07 3.86 5.89
N LYS A 773 32.35 3.67 6.13
CA LYS A 773 33.42 4.30 5.33
C LYS A 773 33.54 3.69 3.94
N LYS A 774 33.36 2.38 3.84
CA LYS A 774 33.48 1.65 2.57
C LYS A 774 32.24 1.85 1.69
N TYR A 775 31.07 1.88 2.29
CA TYR A 775 29.76 2.00 1.61
C TYR A 775 28.98 3.18 2.22
N PRO A 776 29.43 4.40 2.00
CA PRO A 776 28.79 5.57 2.65
C PRO A 776 27.38 5.84 2.15
N SER A 777 26.57 6.42 3.00
CA SER A 777 25.24 6.92 2.64
C SER A 777 25.37 8.04 1.59
N PHE A 778 24.26 8.39 0.96
CA PHE A 778 24.27 9.47 -0.02
C PHE A 778 24.77 10.78 0.59
N LYS A 779 25.56 11.50 -0.18
CA LYS A 779 25.99 12.86 0.13
C LYS A 779 25.38 13.88 -0.83
N ASP A 780 24.69 13.37 -1.84
CA ASP A 780 24.11 14.22 -2.86
C ASP A 780 22.89 14.96 -2.33
N LYS A 781 22.72 16.17 -2.78
CA LYS A 781 21.51 16.94 -2.57
C LYS A 781 20.60 16.69 -3.76
N ALA A 782 19.37 16.36 -3.48
CA ALA A 782 18.35 16.21 -4.50
C ALA A 782 17.10 16.94 -4.05
N LYS A 783 16.44 17.63 -4.94
CA LYS A 783 15.20 18.35 -4.62
C LYS A 783 14.01 17.50 -5.03
N GLN A 784 13.29 17.02 -4.05
CA GLN A 784 12.13 16.15 -4.24
C GLN A 784 10.97 16.71 -3.42
N TYR A 785 9.79 16.72 -4.00
CA TYR A 785 8.57 17.04 -3.25
C TYR A 785 8.70 18.31 -2.40
N ARG A 786 9.20 19.38 -2.99
CA ARG A 786 9.33 20.70 -2.33
C ARG A 786 10.34 20.77 -1.20
N VAL A 787 11.06 19.72 -0.91
CA VAL A 787 12.05 19.69 0.18
C VAL A 787 13.39 19.27 -0.40
N ASP A 788 14.43 20.05 -0.12
CA ASP A 788 15.79 19.68 -0.48
C ASP A 788 16.22 18.49 0.36
N THR A 789 16.66 17.41 -0.27
CA THR A 789 17.21 16.27 0.45
C THR A 789 18.65 16.59 0.87
N LYS A 790 18.94 16.31 2.13
CA LYS A 790 20.27 16.52 2.69
C LYS A 790 20.69 15.28 3.44
N PHE A 791 21.55 14.47 2.84
CA PHE A 791 22.08 13.31 3.49
C PHE A 791 23.37 13.61 4.25
N GLU A 792 23.99 14.74 4.01
CA GLU A 792 25.06 15.20 4.87
C GLU A 792 24.49 15.81 6.14
N SER A 793 23.77 15.00 6.87
CA SER A 793 23.22 15.41 8.14
C SER A 793 24.23 15.11 9.26
N LEU A 794 23.95 15.57 10.44
CA LEU A 794 24.77 15.29 11.62
C LEU A 794 24.92 13.79 11.84
N GLN A 795 23.91 13.02 11.46
CA GLN A 795 23.91 11.58 11.65
C GLN A 795 24.97 10.88 10.82
N GLN A 796 25.32 11.40 9.64
CA GLN A 796 26.33 10.78 8.79
C GLN A 796 27.75 11.19 9.15
N SER A 797 27.90 12.34 9.75
CA SER A 797 29.22 12.87 10.08
C SER A 797 29.78 12.36 11.41
N LYS A 798 28.94 11.68 12.20
CA LYS A 798 29.31 11.17 13.53
C LYS A 798 29.09 9.66 13.64
N ASP A 799 30.06 8.99 14.28
CA ASP A 799 29.93 7.57 14.61
C ASP A 799 29.15 7.44 15.91
N PHE A 800 27.92 6.97 15.85
CA PHE A 800 27.05 6.76 17.00
C PHE A 800 27.14 5.34 17.56
N SER A 801 27.91 4.44 16.92
CA SER A 801 27.88 3.01 17.26
C SER A 801 28.33 2.71 18.68
N LYS A 802 29.20 3.54 19.27
CA LYS A 802 29.67 3.34 20.65
C LYS A 802 28.64 3.76 21.68
N GLU A 803 27.96 4.90 21.42
CA GLU A 803 26.95 5.44 22.34
C GLU A 803 25.60 4.74 22.19
N PHE A 804 25.28 4.30 20.99
CA PHE A 804 24.03 3.64 20.65
C PHE A 804 24.33 2.31 19.96
N PRO A 805 24.78 1.29 20.72
CA PRO A 805 25.32 0.06 20.13
C PRO A 805 24.27 -0.97 19.68
N ILE A 806 22.99 -0.69 19.84
CA ILE A 806 21.93 -1.68 19.63
C ILE A 806 21.18 -1.34 18.35
N ASN A 807 21.04 -2.32 17.45
CA ASN A 807 20.22 -2.19 16.26
C ASN A 807 18.74 -2.05 16.64
N LEU A 808 18.05 -1.10 16.01
CA LEU A 808 16.63 -0.86 16.23
C LEU A 808 15.86 -1.19 14.96
N ILE A 809 14.88 -2.10 15.09
CA ILE A 809 13.96 -2.40 13.98
C ILE A 809 12.51 -2.23 14.44
N THR A 810 11.64 -1.94 13.49
CA THR A 810 10.21 -1.82 13.74
C THR A 810 9.43 -2.78 12.85
N ALA A 811 8.27 -3.24 13.31
CA ALA A 811 7.37 -4.07 12.52
C ALA A 811 5.98 -4.14 13.16
N ARG A 812 5.11 -4.98 12.58
CA ARG A 812 3.71 -5.12 12.97
C ARG A 812 3.47 -6.25 13.95
N LEU A 813 2.32 -6.18 14.60
CA LEU A 813 1.72 -7.26 15.41
C LEU A 813 0.49 -7.79 14.68
N VAL A 814 0.12 -9.04 14.99
CA VAL A 814 -1.00 -9.72 14.29
C VAL A 814 -2.35 -9.07 14.60
N ASN A 815 -2.49 -8.49 15.79
CA ASN A 815 -3.76 -7.92 16.27
C ASN A 815 -3.93 -6.42 15.99
N PHE A 816 -2.89 -5.75 15.47
CA PHE A 816 -2.99 -4.32 15.17
C PHE A 816 -2.67 -4.03 13.71
N SER A 817 -3.19 -2.92 13.21
CA SER A 817 -3.01 -2.49 11.82
C SER A 817 -2.55 -1.03 11.75
N GLY A 818 -1.54 -0.77 10.93
CA GLY A 818 -1.05 0.58 10.66
C GLY A 818 -0.69 1.34 11.94
N ALA A 819 -1.08 2.62 11.99
CA ALA A 819 -0.87 3.46 13.17
C ALA A 819 -1.69 3.00 14.39
N GLY A 820 -2.61 2.06 14.17
CA GLY A 820 -3.36 1.44 15.24
C GLY A 820 -4.67 2.13 15.63
N MET A 821 -5.01 3.26 15.04
CA MET A 821 -6.18 4.03 15.46
C MET A 821 -7.46 3.19 15.49
N GLU A 822 -7.77 2.51 14.39
CA GLU A 822 -8.97 1.67 14.33
C GLU A 822 -8.87 0.42 15.21
N THR A 823 -7.72 -0.21 15.26
CA THR A 823 -7.54 -1.48 15.98
C THR A 823 -7.36 -1.26 17.49
N ARG A 824 -6.79 -0.12 17.91
CA ARG A 824 -6.73 0.24 19.34
C ARG A 824 -8.12 0.62 19.89
N ALA A 825 -9.04 0.96 18.98
CA ALA A 825 -10.44 1.23 19.35
C ALA A 825 -11.27 -0.05 19.49
N SER A 826 -10.67 -1.21 19.23
CA SER A 826 -11.31 -2.51 19.50
C SER A 826 -10.90 -3.03 20.87
N LYS A 827 -11.90 -3.30 21.68
CA LYS A 827 -11.73 -3.88 23.01
C LYS A 827 -11.03 -5.25 22.95
N TYR A 828 -11.39 -6.05 21.94
CA TYR A 828 -10.92 -7.43 21.84
C TYR A 828 -9.48 -7.49 21.32
N LEU A 829 -9.17 -6.71 20.31
CA LEU A 829 -7.81 -6.65 19.76
C LEU A 829 -6.83 -6.05 20.77
N SER A 830 -7.25 -5.02 21.49
CA SER A 830 -6.40 -4.35 22.48
C SER A 830 -6.05 -5.28 23.65
N ARG A 831 -6.96 -6.20 24.01
CA ARG A 831 -6.69 -7.17 25.08
C ARG A 831 -5.55 -8.13 24.77
N ILE A 832 -5.31 -8.40 23.47
CA ILE A 832 -4.22 -9.30 23.05
C ILE A 832 -2.86 -8.68 23.42
N THR A 833 -2.71 -7.36 23.24
CA THR A 833 -1.46 -6.65 23.54
C THR A 833 -1.82 -5.25 24.05
N PRO A 834 -2.15 -5.14 25.34
CA PRO A 834 -2.64 -3.85 25.87
C PRO A 834 -1.58 -2.77 26.04
N GLU A 835 -0.32 -3.17 26.21
CA GLU A 835 0.80 -2.23 26.42
C GLU A 835 1.88 -2.40 25.36
N MET A 836 2.47 -1.29 24.95
CA MET A 836 3.60 -1.31 24.02
C MET A 836 4.84 -1.90 24.70
N PHE A 837 5.64 -2.58 23.92
CA PHE A 837 6.82 -3.26 24.42
C PHE A 837 7.99 -3.16 23.44
N ALA A 838 9.20 -3.49 23.96
CA ALA A 838 10.38 -3.75 23.16
C ALA A 838 10.75 -5.23 23.36
N ASP A 839 10.95 -5.95 22.24
CA ASP A 839 11.55 -7.30 22.31
C ASP A 839 13.05 -7.15 22.55
N ILE A 840 13.55 -7.76 23.61
CA ILE A 840 14.94 -7.66 24.03
C ILE A 840 15.47 -9.08 24.25
N HIS A 841 16.64 -9.38 23.67
CA HIS A 841 17.29 -10.70 23.84
C HIS A 841 17.64 -10.92 25.32
N PRO A 842 17.53 -12.16 25.85
CA PRO A 842 17.88 -12.42 27.24
C PRO A 842 19.30 -11.98 27.64
N GLU A 843 20.30 -12.15 26.78
CA GLU A 843 21.67 -11.71 27.06
C GLU A 843 21.76 -10.19 27.18
N LEU A 844 21.08 -9.47 26.28
CA LEU A 844 21.06 -8.01 26.30
C LEU A 844 20.33 -7.50 27.55
N ALA A 845 19.22 -8.12 27.91
CA ALA A 845 18.47 -7.79 29.13
C ALA A 845 19.34 -7.98 30.39
N ALA A 846 20.03 -9.13 30.48
CA ALA A 846 20.90 -9.44 31.61
C ALA A 846 22.03 -8.40 31.74
N LYS A 847 22.62 -8.01 30.61
CA LYS A 847 23.69 -7.01 30.57
C LYS A 847 23.24 -5.66 31.14
N HIS A 848 21.97 -5.30 30.96
CA HIS A 848 21.41 -4.03 31.43
C HIS A 848 20.58 -4.16 32.71
N GLY A 849 20.56 -5.34 33.36
CA GLY A 849 19.83 -5.57 34.62
C GLY A 849 18.29 -5.45 34.42
N ILE A 850 17.79 -5.77 33.24
CA ILE A 850 16.39 -5.64 32.88
C ILE A 850 15.71 -7.00 33.05
N LYS A 851 14.57 -7.03 33.71
CA LYS A 851 13.73 -8.21 33.86
C LYS A 851 12.52 -8.12 32.95
N ASN A 852 11.91 -9.27 32.67
CA ASN A 852 10.72 -9.32 31.81
C ASN A 852 9.62 -8.42 32.39
N TRP A 853 9.04 -7.58 31.54
CA TRP A 853 8.01 -6.61 31.83
C TRP A 853 8.45 -5.38 32.66
N ASP A 854 9.75 -5.20 32.95
CA ASP A 854 10.23 -3.91 33.47
C ASP A 854 9.92 -2.81 32.44
N PHE A 855 9.79 -1.58 32.90
CA PHE A 855 9.82 -0.44 31.99
C PHE A 855 11.26 -0.14 31.61
N VAL A 856 11.45 0.20 30.33
CA VAL A 856 12.76 0.61 29.81
C VAL A 856 12.60 1.89 29.00
N TRP A 857 13.63 2.73 29.05
CA TRP A 857 13.79 3.82 28.11
C TRP A 857 14.55 3.33 26.90
N VAL A 858 14.08 3.70 25.72
CA VAL A 858 14.78 3.49 24.46
C VAL A 858 15.16 4.86 23.95
N HIS A 859 16.45 5.13 23.78
CA HIS A 859 17.00 6.41 23.33
C HIS A 859 17.52 6.30 21.90
N SER A 860 17.32 7.33 21.11
CA SER A 860 17.82 7.42 19.74
C SER A 860 18.97 8.41 19.62
N PRO A 861 19.82 8.26 18.58
CA PRO A 861 20.86 9.26 18.29
C PRO A 861 20.31 10.65 17.99
N GLU A 862 19.03 10.73 17.62
CA GLU A 862 18.35 12.01 17.32
C GLU A 862 18.01 12.79 18.58
N GLY A 863 18.31 12.27 19.77
CA GLY A 863 18.01 12.94 21.03
C GLY A 863 16.62 12.71 21.56
N THR A 864 15.88 11.80 20.97
CA THR A 864 14.51 11.44 21.42
C THR A 864 14.54 10.14 22.21
N LYS A 865 13.46 9.89 22.95
CA LYS A 865 13.33 8.65 23.74
C LYS A 865 11.87 8.27 23.93
N ILE A 866 11.64 6.99 24.20
CA ILE A 866 10.32 6.46 24.55
C ILE A 866 10.43 5.52 25.75
N LYS A 867 9.33 5.38 26.48
CA LYS A 867 9.24 4.48 27.64
C LYS A 867 8.28 3.35 27.34
N VAL A 868 8.78 2.10 27.35
CA VAL A 868 8.00 0.92 26.99
C VAL A 868 8.31 -0.25 27.91
N ARG A 869 7.47 -1.29 27.88
CA ARG A 869 7.74 -2.55 28.60
C ARG A 869 8.86 -3.33 27.91
N ALA A 870 9.64 -4.07 28.66
CA ALA A 870 10.64 -5.01 28.14
C ALA A 870 10.01 -6.40 28.03
N ARG A 871 9.93 -6.95 26.81
CA ARG A 871 9.52 -8.35 26.62
C ARG A 871 10.78 -9.14 26.27
N ILE A 872 11.16 -10.07 27.16
CA ILE A 872 12.42 -10.80 27.02
C ILE A 872 12.19 -12.03 26.15
N VAL A 873 12.75 -12.04 24.95
CA VAL A 873 12.54 -13.12 23.97
C VAL A 873 13.81 -13.38 23.15
N PRO A 874 14.05 -14.62 22.74
CA PRO A 874 15.23 -14.94 21.91
C PRO A 874 15.03 -14.76 20.41
N SER A 875 13.91 -14.18 19.99
CA SER A 875 13.60 -14.03 18.56
C SER A 875 14.37 -12.89 17.87
N VAL A 876 15.01 -12.03 18.68
CA VAL A 876 15.91 -10.97 18.20
C VAL A 876 17.35 -11.34 18.59
N LYS A 877 18.32 -10.76 17.90
CA LYS A 877 19.75 -10.99 18.23
C LYS A 877 20.14 -10.21 19.50
N PRO A 878 21.23 -10.63 20.18
CA PRO A 878 21.69 -9.91 21.37
C PRO A 878 22.07 -8.44 21.16
N ASP A 879 22.32 -8.03 19.92
CA ASP A 879 22.67 -6.65 19.55
C ASP A 879 21.51 -5.89 18.93
N MET A 880 20.27 -6.34 19.16
CA MET A 880 19.10 -5.77 18.47
C MET A 880 17.87 -5.76 19.38
N ILE A 881 17.02 -4.72 19.22
CA ILE A 881 15.67 -4.72 19.77
C ILE A 881 14.65 -4.48 18.67
N PHE A 882 13.42 -4.94 18.92
CA PHE A 882 12.29 -4.74 18.03
C PHE A 882 11.21 -3.92 18.74
N LEU A 883 10.66 -2.91 18.06
CA LEU A 883 9.56 -2.11 18.53
C LEU A 883 8.37 -2.22 17.58
N PRO A 884 7.19 -2.63 18.05
CA PRO A 884 5.98 -2.51 17.22
C PRO A 884 5.50 -1.06 17.18
N PHE A 885 4.89 -0.63 16.05
CA PHE A 885 4.60 0.78 15.79
C PHE A 885 3.12 1.18 15.88
N HIS A 886 2.31 0.50 16.66
CA HIS A 886 0.85 0.65 16.61
C HIS A 886 0.24 1.56 17.68
N TRP A 887 1.03 2.18 18.53
CA TRP A 887 0.53 2.95 19.68
C TRP A 887 0.71 4.45 19.49
N ALA A 888 -0.11 5.20 20.22
CA ALA A 888 -0.03 6.65 20.36
C ALA A 888 -0.74 7.02 21.67
N GLY A 889 -0.58 8.26 22.06
CA GLY A 889 -1.17 8.79 23.29
C GLY A 889 -0.14 9.22 24.32
N TYR A 890 1.12 8.87 24.08
CA TYR A 890 2.28 9.33 24.88
C TYR A 890 3.31 9.96 23.95
N MET A 891 4.07 10.89 24.46
CA MET A 891 5.13 11.56 23.69
C MET A 891 6.35 11.72 24.57
N GLN A 892 7.39 10.91 24.33
CA GLN A 892 8.63 10.91 25.08
C GLN A 892 8.42 10.78 26.59
N GLY A 893 7.54 9.86 26.98
CA GLY A 893 7.21 9.60 28.38
C GLY A 893 6.12 10.50 28.95
N VAL A 894 5.69 11.51 28.22
CA VAL A 894 4.63 12.43 28.65
C VAL A 894 3.27 11.85 28.26
N ASP A 895 2.36 11.76 29.22
CA ASP A 895 0.98 11.28 29.00
C ASP A 895 0.17 12.38 28.31
N MET A 896 -0.22 12.14 27.07
CA MET A 896 -1.06 13.04 26.29
C MET A 896 -2.52 12.58 26.23
N THR A 897 -2.88 11.52 26.96
CA THR A 897 -4.23 10.93 26.86
C THR A 897 -5.34 11.89 27.33
N GLY A 898 -4.99 12.87 28.16
CA GLY A 898 -5.92 13.93 28.56
C GLY A 898 -6.39 14.82 27.40
N ASN A 899 -5.72 14.74 26.26
CA ASN A 899 -6.09 15.53 25.07
C ASN A 899 -7.18 14.85 24.23
N PHE A 900 -7.53 13.59 24.51
CA PHE A 900 -8.65 12.95 23.84
C PHE A 900 -9.96 13.60 24.27
N PRO A 901 -10.88 13.90 23.36
CA PRO A 901 -12.23 14.28 23.75
C PRO A 901 -12.88 13.19 24.62
N GLU A 902 -13.74 13.62 25.52
CA GLU A 902 -14.45 12.68 26.43
C GLU A 902 -15.15 11.56 25.64
N GLY A 903 -14.96 10.32 26.07
CA GLY A 903 -15.59 9.15 25.47
C GLY A 903 -14.92 8.60 24.24
N THR A 904 -13.76 9.16 23.84
CA THR A 904 -13.07 8.73 22.61
C THR A 904 -11.73 8.04 22.86
N LEU A 905 -11.31 7.93 24.10
CA LEU A 905 -10.02 7.30 24.43
C LEU A 905 -10.02 5.84 23.97
N PRO A 906 -9.05 5.41 23.16
CA PRO A 906 -9.00 4.00 22.73
C PRO A 906 -8.62 3.06 23.88
N PHE A 907 -8.86 1.77 23.67
CA PHE A 907 -8.63 0.74 24.70
C PHE A 907 -7.14 0.46 24.94
N ALA A 908 -6.27 0.86 24.03
CA ALA A 908 -4.81 0.74 24.21
C ALA A 908 -4.15 2.05 23.81
N VAL A 909 -3.24 2.54 24.65
CA VAL A 909 -2.47 3.75 24.40
C VAL A 909 -1.00 3.47 24.73
N GLY A 910 -0.09 4.28 24.21
CA GLY A 910 1.33 4.11 24.45
C GLY A 910 2.16 5.08 23.63
N GLU A 911 3.45 4.82 23.54
CA GLU A 911 4.39 5.62 22.75
C GLU A 911 4.33 5.23 21.27
N SER A 912 4.78 6.12 20.40
CA SER A 912 5.01 5.76 19.00
C SER A 912 6.46 5.31 18.84
N ALA A 913 6.68 4.14 18.23
CA ALA A 913 8.03 3.68 17.85
C ALA A 913 8.72 4.70 16.95
N ASN A 914 7.94 5.44 16.15
CA ASN A 914 8.47 6.43 15.21
C ASN A 914 9.04 7.68 15.88
N THR A 915 8.91 7.80 17.19
CA THR A 915 9.59 8.84 17.98
C THR A 915 11.10 8.60 18.01
N VAL A 916 11.54 7.34 17.94
CA VAL A 916 12.96 6.99 18.04
C VAL A 916 13.57 6.45 16.74
N THR A 917 12.85 6.55 15.63
CA THR A 917 13.41 6.22 14.30
C THR A 917 14.29 7.39 13.83
N ASN A 918 15.24 7.08 12.94
CA ASN A 918 16.25 8.05 12.52
C ASN A 918 15.73 9.02 11.44
N TYR A 919 16.56 10.00 11.04
CA TYR A 919 16.23 10.99 10.02
C TYR A 919 16.43 10.50 8.58
N GLY A 920 16.93 9.27 8.41
CA GLY A 920 17.22 8.73 7.09
C GLY A 920 15.98 8.57 6.24
N TYR A 921 16.14 8.79 4.94
CA TYR A 921 15.06 8.57 3.97
C TYR A 921 15.67 8.30 2.59
N ASP A 922 14.90 7.61 1.77
CA ASP A 922 15.32 7.29 0.39
C ASP A 922 15.37 8.56 -0.44
N ILE A 923 16.50 8.77 -1.12
CA ILE A 923 16.75 10.00 -1.87
C ILE A 923 15.76 10.20 -3.03
N ASN A 924 15.22 9.11 -3.58
CA ASN A 924 14.33 9.19 -4.74
C ASN A 924 12.87 9.37 -4.35
N THR A 925 12.44 8.85 -3.19
CA THR A 925 11.02 8.78 -2.84
C THR A 925 10.69 9.40 -1.48
N GLN A 926 11.69 9.70 -0.67
CA GLN A 926 11.56 10.19 0.71
C GLN A 926 10.94 9.19 1.69
N ILE A 927 10.82 7.91 1.32
CA ILE A 927 10.37 6.91 2.29
C ILE A 927 11.34 6.90 3.48
N PRO A 928 10.83 6.92 4.73
CA PRO A 928 11.74 6.99 5.88
C PRO A 928 12.43 5.66 6.16
N GLU A 929 13.61 5.73 6.78
CA GLU A 929 14.39 4.55 7.20
C GLU A 929 13.94 4.09 8.58
N THR A 930 12.92 3.25 8.63
CA THR A 930 12.37 2.75 9.90
C THR A 930 12.74 1.28 10.18
N LYS A 931 13.49 0.65 9.25
CA LYS A 931 13.89 -0.76 9.38
C LYS A 931 15.38 -0.94 9.64
N GLY A 932 16.09 0.15 9.92
CA GLY A 932 17.50 0.10 10.28
C GLY A 932 17.88 1.36 11.02
N GLY A 933 18.20 1.22 12.29
CA GLY A 933 18.60 2.35 13.12
C GLY A 933 19.40 1.85 14.30
N LEU A 934 19.86 2.79 15.14
CA LEU A 934 20.57 2.47 16.37
C LEU A 934 19.83 3.05 17.57
N CYS A 935 20.04 2.44 18.72
CA CYS A 935 19.49 2.91 19.99
C CYS A 935 20.37 2.47 21.15
N ARG A 936 20.07 3.00 22.34
CA ARG A 936 20.54 2.45 23.61
C ARG A 936 19.34 2.30 24.53
N ILE A 937 19.45 1.39 25.47
CA ILE A 937 18.37 1.11 26.42
C ILE A 937 18.87 1.28 27.83
N GLU A 938 17.95 1.63 28.73
CA GLU A 938 18.23 1.66 30.17
C GLU A 938 16.96 1.33 30.93
N ARG A 939 17.09 0.72 32.08
CA ARG A 939 15.95 0.41 32.96
C ARG A 939 15.35 1.74 33.43
N ALA A 940 14.00 1.86 33.37
CA ALA A 940 13.33 3.10 33.75
C ALA A 940 13.08 3.19 35.26
#